data_73a9c2a828ed2504fcbc9dd8f988c246
#
_entry.id   73a9c2a828ed2504fcbc9dd8f988c246
#
_cell.length_a   1.000
_cell.length_b   1.000
_cell.length_c   1.000
_cell.angle_alpha   90.00
_cell.angle_beta   90.00
_cell.angle_gamma   90.00
#
_symmetry.space_group_name_H-M   'P 1'
#
loop_
_entity.id
_entity.type
_entity.pdbx_description
1 polymer ?
#
loop_
_entity_poly.entity_id
_entity_poly.type
_entity_poly.pdbx_seq_one_letter_code
_entity_poly.pdbx_strand_id
1 'polypeptide(L)'
;PRLIAGSVPGIYPYIVDGVGEGLQAKRRGLTVMVDHLTPPLSTTPLYDQLLQLRGLVESFESAEGQGSTAARERALERIRTKIAELDMAGELESELRAERNNPDLTLDKVGGDLLVHEVGHHLTEMQEEFMPRGLHIFGTDWAAEERRMMLQSMAGAGEVRDEWRRKLRVSPQREIDALLAGLDGAFVAPGKGNDPIRTPEVLPTGRNFFGLNGNLLPSRVGWEMGVRMAENARDQGEGKPRGSEAVVLWASDTVRDEGAMVAFGLDMLGIKPVWNSRGIVEGIQRQPLESGRYRRDVLFTTSGLFRDLYGQLNGWLDQSVRLALDGASQTIREQHPELTPALEAALKPLGELRDAGTESLARNLVAAHWVADARKAVDQGTEPAEAGKDAIYRIYGDAPGSYGAGVNRMAERSGSWKERGEIADAYRRRMGHVYGAEAGGESAHNGLTRNLGRVERTYLGRASNLYGLMDNNDAFDYLGGLSMAVEAISGTAPDNRIIDHSNPDNPQMQGLESALLQELRGRYLNPAWLKGQMEHGYAGARTMGSKFMEYLWGWQVTNPQIIDDWVWEEVKSVYMDDKHDLQLDEFLAEGNRAHVRTNMLAIMNVAIDKGFWDASRTTQHELAKELAKAVVKNGLPGSGHTRPKHPVFDHVKAQIGDDLARALDQRLRAAGGAQPQGAEGGVTSVTEVRQAATEQAPRSVAEAAREESGASPERQGQQQAEQQRERQQEQQRDSHLPWFLWATGGLALLLLAGGLYNGMRSGGNHV
;
A
#
# COMPACT_ATOMS: atom_id res chain seq x y z
N PRO A 1 8.16 16.47 -14.89
CA PRO A 1 9.33 17.06 -14.23
C PRO A 1 10.21 17.88 -15.18
N ARG A 2 10.61 17.32 -16.34
CA ARG A 2 11.47 18.05 -17.31
C ARG A 2 10.91 19.36 -17.81
N LEU A 3 9.59 19.48 -17.96
CA LEU A 3 8.91 20.74 -18.35
C LEU A 3 9.03 21.84 -17.26
N ILE A 4 9.18 21.42 -15.99
CA ILE A 4 9.28 22.33 -14.84
C ILE A 4 10.72 22.57 -14.45
N ALA A 5 11.51 21.50 -14.30
CA ALA A 5 12.89 21.55 -13.82
C ALA A 5 13.94 21.69 -14.96
N GLY A 6 13.54 21.58 -16.22
CA GLY A 6 14.43 21.61 -17.36
C GLY A 6 15.42 20.45 -17.37
N SER A 7 16.70 20.74 -17.61
CA SER A 7 17.79 19.78 -17.65
C SER A 7 18.59 19.69 -16.34
N VAL A 8 18.17 20.41 -15.29
CA VAL A 8 18.86 20.40 -14.00
C VAL A 8 18.62 19.06 -13.31
N PRO A 9 19.66 18.28 -12.96
CA PRO A 9 19.51 17.05 -12.20
C PRO A 9 19.04 17.36 -10.78
N GLY A 10 18.12 16.54 -10.27
CA GLY A 10 17.66 16.62 -8.89
C GLY A 10 18.54 15.78 -7.96
N ILE A 11 18.72 16.22 -6.72
CA ILE A 11 19.24 15.37 -5.63
C ILE A 11 18.07 15.06 -4.72
N TYR A 12 17.88 13.78 -4.40
CA TYR A 12 16.75 13.33 -3.62
C TYR A 12 17.19 12.41 -2.47
N PRO A 13 17.33 12.97 -1.24
CA PRO A 13 17.49 12.13 -0.05
C PRO A 13 16.23 11.27 0.14
N TYR A 14 16.41 9.97 0.23
CA TYR A 14 15.28 9.04 0.34
C TYR A 14 15.65 7.80 1.18
N ILE A 15 14.66 7.22 1.84
CA ILE A 15 14.86 6.03 2.67
C ILE A 15 15.33 4.85 1.81
N VAL A 16 16.32 4.11 2.28
CA VAL A 16 16.97 3.04 1.52
C VAL A 16 15.99 1.92 1.10
N ASP A 17 14.92 1.73 1.85
CA ASP A 17 13.86 0.77 1.55
C ASP A 17 12.84 1.28 0.51
N GLY A 18 12.74 2.56 0.26
CA GLY A 18 11.79 3.19 -0.67
C GLY A 18 12.14 2.99 -2.15
N VAL A 19 12.45 1.77 -2.57
CA VAL A 19 13.05 1.47 -3.89
C VAL A 19 12.12 1.79 -5.05
N GLY A 20 10.82 1.48 -4.93
CA GLY A 20 9.85 1.71 -5.99
C GLY A 20 9.72 3.18 -6.38
N GLU A 21 9.49 4.06 -5.41
CA GLU A 21 9.38 5.51 -5.63
C GLU A 21 10.72 6.12 -6.06
N GLY A 22 11.84 5.69 -5.46
CA GLY A 22 13.17 6.15 -5.83
C GLY A 22 13.52 5.84 -7.28
N LEU A 23 13.20 4.65 -7.78
CA LEU A 23 13.37 4.30 -9.19
C LEU A 23 12.52 5.19 -10.11
N GLN A 24 11.29 5.51 -9.70
CA GLN A 24 10.43 6.39 -10.46
C GLN A 24 10.97 7.84 -10.49
N ALA A 25 11.53 8.33 -9.38
CA ALA A 25 12.19 9.63 -9.32
C ALA A 25 13.37 9.70 -10.29
N LYS A 26 14.23 8.67 -10.32
CA LYS A 26 15.34 8.54 -11.28
C LYS A 26 14.85 8.55 -12.73
N ARG A 27 13.85 7.74 -13.04
CA ARG A 27 13.29 7.62 -14.39
C ARG A 27 12.71 8.94 -14.90
N ARG A 28 12.02 9.69 -14.05
CA ARG A 28 11.29 10.91 -14.43
C ARG A 28 12.09 12.19 -14.32
N GLY A 29 13.05 12.26 -13.38
CA GLY A 29 13.66 13.48 -12.93
C GLY A 29 15.16 13.66 -13.22
N LEU A 30 15.86 12.68 -13.80
CA LEU A 30 17.34 12.66 -13.83
C LEU A 30 17.93 12.78 -12.40
N THR A 31 17.28 12.13 -11.45
CA THR A 31 17.56 12.31 -10.03
C THR A 31 18.72 11.43 -9.59
N VAL A 32 19.64 12.01 -8.84
CA VAL A 32 20.62 11.29 -8.04
C VAL A 32 20.01 11.03 -6.67
N MET A 33 19.89 9.76 -6.30
CA MET A 33 19.41 9.40 -4.97
C MET A 33 20.57 9.53 -3.97
N VAL A 34 20.24 9.96 -2.76
CA VAL A 34 21.11 9.82 -1.60
C VAL A 34 20.31 9.04 -0.57
N ASP A 35 20.56 7.74 -0.49
CA ASP A 35 19.78 6.90 0.43
C ASP A 35 20.21 7.15 1.89
N HIS A 36 19.27 6.91 2.80
CA HIS A 36 19.47 7.01 4.23
C HIS A 36 18.86 5.80 4.96
N LEU A 37 19.28 5.62 6.21
CA LEU A 37 18.82 4.54 7.06
C LEU A 37 17.29 4.56 7.23
N THR A 38 16.72 3.37 7.45
CA THR A 38 15.39 3.20 8.05
C THR A 38 15.42 3.67 9.51
N PRO A 39 14.26 3.87 10.18
CA PRO A 39 14.26 3.85 11.64
C PRO A 39 14.90 2.57 12.18
N PRO A 40 15.49 2.59 13.39
CA PRO A 40 15.93 1.36 14.03
C PRO A 40 14.74 0.45 14.25
N LEU A 41 14.86 -0.81 13.86
CA LEU A 41 13.83 -1.83 13.98
C LEU A 41 14.19 -2.80 15.12
N SER A 42 13.20 -3.19 15.90
CA SER A 42 13.32 -4.22 16.93
C SER A 42 12.13 -5.15 16.90
N THR A 43 12.28 -6.34 17.43
CA THR A 43 11.13 -7.19 17.74
C THR A 43 10.19 -6.47 18.72
N THR A 44 8.91 -6.83 18.68
CA THR A 44 7.84 -6.18 19.45
C THR A 44 7.79 -6.73 20.88
N PRO A 45 7.97 -5.90 21.93
CA PRO A 45 7.80 -6.37 23.29
C PRO A 45 6.31 -6.50 23.64
N LEU A 46 5.93 -7.55 24.34
CA LEU A 46 4.62 -7.60 25.00
C LEU A 46 4.53 -6.58 26.13
N TYR A 47 3.33 -6.12 26.44
CA TYR A 47 3.08 -5.11 27.46
C TYR A 47 1.77 -5.39 28.21
N ASP A 48 1.58 -4.78 29.37
CA ASP A 48 0.35 -4.80 30.18
C ASP A 48 -0.30 -6.19 30.29
N GLN A 49 -1.52 -6.32 29.83
CA GLN A 49 -2.32 -7.53 29.90
C GLN A 49 -1.83 -8.63 28.94
N LEU A 50 -1.18 -8.28 27.83
CA LEU A 50 -0.56 -9.26 26.92
C LEU A 50 0.61 -9.98 27.63
N LEU A 51 1.40 -9.25 28.41
CA LEU A 51 2.47 -9.86 29.23
C LEU A 51 1.89 -10.76 30.31
N GLN A 52 0.75 -10.37 30.92
CA GLN A 52 0.05 -11.23 31.89
C GLN A 52 -0.48 -12.50 31.23
N LEU A 53 -1.05 -12.40 30.01
CA LEU A 53 -1.53 -13.55 29.24
C LEU A 53 -0.38 -14.53 28.93
N ARG A 54 0.79 -14.03 28.52
CA ARG A 54 2.00 -14.84 28.33
C ARG A 54 2.38 -15.59 29.62
N GLY A 55 2.39 -14.94 30.77
CA GLY A 55 2.67 -15.56 32.06
C GLY A 55 1.63 -16.63 32.47
N LEU A 56 0.38 -16.52 32.02
CA LEU A 56 -0.64 -17.55 32.25
C LEU A 56 -0.40 -18.78 31.33
N VAL A 57 0.02 -18.58 30.08
CA VAL A 57 0.43 -19.66 29.16
C VAL A 57 1.60 -20.43 29.77
N GLU A 58 2.66 -19.75 30.20
CA GLU A 58 3.82 -20.36 30.85
C GLU A 58 3.45 -21.10 32.14
N SER A 59 2.47 -20.59 32.89
CA SER A 59 1.95 -21.23 34.11
C SER A 59 1.20 -22.52 33.79
N PHE A 60 0.45 -22.56 32.69
CA PHE A 60 -0.25 -23.76 32.22
C PHE A 60 0.75 -24.83 31.78
N GLU A 61 1.74 -24.47 30.99
CA GLU A 61 2.82 -25.40 30.53
C GLU A 61 3.63 -25.97 31.70
N SER A 62 3.96 -25.12 32.68
CA SER A 62 4.65 -25.55 33.91
C SER A 62 3.79 -26.51 34.73
N ALA A 63 2.49 -26.26 34.85
CA ALA A 63 1.58 -27.17 35.58
C ALA A 63 1.41 -28.50 34.87
N GLU A 64 1.43 -28.51 33.54
CA GLU A 64 1.46 -29.72 32.73
C GLU A 64 2.72 -30.53 32.96
N GLY A 65 3.92 -29.94 32.90
CA GLY A 65 5.19 -30.57 33.21
C GLY A 65 5.28 -31.14 34.62
N GLN A 66 4.54 -30.56 35.57
CA GLN A 66 4.46 -31.07 36.96
C GLN A 66 3.34 -32.07 37.18
N GLY A 67 2.50 -32.37 36.17
CA GLY A 67 1.36 -33.28 36.29
C GLY A 67 0.22 -32.76 37.21
N SER A 68 0.13 -31.46 37.40
CA SER A 68 -0.87 -30.83 38.30
C SER A 68 -2.15 -30.44 37.56
N THR A 69 -3.11 -31.36 37.46
CA THR A 69 -4.41 -31.09 36.78
C THR A 69 -5.14 -29.89 37.35
N ALA A 70 -5.21 -29.72 38.67
CA ALA A 70 -5.92 -28.60 39.28
C ALA A 70 -5.25 -27.22 39.03
N ALA A 71 -3.92 -27.16 38.90
CA ALA A 71 -3.23 -25.93 38.53
C ALA A 71 -3.44 -25.61 37.06
N ARG A 72 -3.42 -26.61 36.21
CA ARG A 72 -3.68 -26.51 34.76
C ARG A 72 -5.09 -26.01 34.47
N GLU A 73 -6.12 -26.57 35.12
CA GLU A 73 -7.51 -26.11 34.98
C GLU A 73 -7.68 -24.64 35.40
N ARG A 74 -7.07 -24.23 36.51
CA ARG A 74 -7.11 -22.83 36.95
C ARG A 74 -6.39 -21.87 35.99
N ALA A 75 -5.27 -22.27 35.43
CA ALA A 75 -4.57 -21.46 34.44
C ALA A 75 -5.41 -21.31 33.15
N LEU A 76 -6.02 -22.39 32.67
CA LEU A 76 -6.91 -22.39 31.52
C LEU A 76 -8.11 -21.47 31.70
N GLU A 77 -8.77 -21.52 32.84
CA GLU A 77 -9.91 -20.62 33.16
C GLU A 77 -9.49 -19.14 33.11
N ARG A 78 -8.33 -18.82 33.67
CA ARG A 78 -7.78 -17.46 33.65
C ARG A 78 -7.39 -17.01 32.23
N ILE A 79 -6.84 -17.93 31.42
CA ILE A 79 -6.52 -17.66 30.00
C ILE A 79 -7.81 -17.32 29.24
N ARG A 80 -8.88 -18.12 29.40
CA ARG A 80 -10.17 -17.83 28.77
C ARG A 80 -10.75 -16.49 29.20
N THR A 81 -10.67 -16.18 30.49
CA THR A 81 -11.10 -14.89 31.02
C THR A 81 -10.28 -13.76 30.40
N LYS A 82 -8.95 -13.92 30.30
CA LYS A 82 -8.06 -12.90 29.76
C LYS A 82 -8.25 -12.69 28.25
N ILE A 83 -8.50 -13.74 27.50
CA ILE A 83 -8.88 -13.66 26.06
C ILE A 83 -10.15 -12.79 25.90
N ALA A 84 -11.17 -13.01 26.74
CA ALA A 84 -12.39 -12.23 26.70
C ALA A 84 -12.17 -10.77 27.13
N GLU A 85 -11.35 -10.51 28.18
CA GLU A 85 -10.99 -9.15 28.60
C GLU A 85 -10.20 -8.36 27.55
N LEU A 86 -9.48 -9.05 26.70
CA LEU A 86 -8.67 -8.47 25.61
C LEU A 86 -9.39 -8.44 24.27
N ASP A 87 -10.63 -8.95 24.20
CA ASP A 87 -11.38 -9.11 22.94
C ASP A 87 -10.58 -9.85 21.84
N MET A 88 -9.77 -10.86 22.23
CA MET A 88 -8.92 -11.62 21.32
C MET A 88 -9.60 -12.84 20.68
N ALA A 89 -10.88 -13.06 20.99
CA ALA A 89 -11.58 -14.27 20.52
C ALA A 89 -11.69 -14.32 19.00
N GLY A 90 -12.03 -13.20 18.35
CA GLY A 90 -12.21 -13.12 16.89
C GLY A 90 -10.93 -13.47 16.13
N GLU A 91 -9.81 -12.83 16.47
CA GLU A 91 -8.52 -13.08 15.82
C GLU A 91 -8.04 -14.53 16.01
N LEU A 92 -8.11 -15.08 17.23
CA LEU A 92 -7.75 -16.48 17.51
C LEU A 92 -8.67 -17.48 16.79
N GLU A 93 -9.96 -17.23 16.74
CA GLU A 93 -10.90 -18.06 15.97
C GLU A 93 -10.62 -17.99 14.46
N SER A 94 -10.26 -16.82 13.95
CA SER A 94 -9.89 -16.63 12.55
C SER A 94 -8.67 -17.47 12.16
N GLU A 95 -7.64 -17.47 13.01
CA GLU A 95 -6.45 -18.30 12.83
C GLU A 95 -6.78 -19.80 12.88
N LEU A 96 -7.46 -20.23 13.94
CA LEU A 96 -7.86 -21.63 14.11
C LEU A 96 -8.75 -22.16 12.97
N ARG A 97 -9.69 -21.34 12.49
CA ARG A 97 -10.54 -21.68 11.34
C ARG A 97 -9.72 -21.88 10.07
N ALA A 98 -8.74 -21.00 9.86
CA ALA A 98 -7.84 -21.07 8.71
C ALA A 98 -6.93 -22.32 8.78
N GLU A 99 -6.28 -22.56 9.92
CA GLU A 99 -5.35 -23.70 10.09
C GLU A 99 -6.07 -25.04 10.03
N ARG A 100 -7.24 -25.15 10.67
CA ARG A 100 -8.01 -26.38 10.77
C ARG A 100 -8.99 -26.59 9.63
N ASN A 101 -9.05 -25.61 8.72
CA ASN A 101 -9.98 -25.65 7.59
C ASN A 101 -11.43 -25.94 8.03
N ASN A 102 -11.86 -25.28 9.10
CA ASN A 102 -13.17 -25.48 9.70
C ASN A 102 -13.83 -24.11 10.01
N PRO A 103 -14.72 -23.61 9.16
CA PRO A 103 -15.35 -22.29 9.30
C PRO A 103 -16.25 -22.16 10.54
N ASP A 104 -16.70 -23.29 11.11
CA ASP A 104 -17.62 -23.32 12.25
C ASP A 104 -16.88 -23.48 13.59
N LEU A 105 -15.53 -23.40 13.58
CA LEU A 105 -14.76 -23.55 14.80
C LEU A 105 -14.84 -22.28 15.65
N THR A 106 -15.16 -22.47 16.93
CA THR A 106 -15.19 -21.41 17.96
C THR A 106 -14.34 -21.83 19.16
N LEU A 107 -13.83 -20.87 19.93
CA LEU A 107 -12.98 -21.14 21.08
C LEU A 107 -13.64 -22.03 22.13
N ASP A 108 -14.97 -22.01 22.24
CA ASP A 108 -15.73 -22.88 23.19
C ASP A 108 -15.66 -24.36 22.79
N LYS A 109 -15.47 -24.64 21.51
CA LYS A 109 -15.36 -26.01 20.97
C LYS A 109 -13.92 -26.56 20.98
N VAL A 110 -12.97 -25.70 21.29
CA VAL A 110 -11.53 -26.04 21.27
C VAL A 110 -11.09 -26.60 22.61
N GLY A 111 -10.36 -27.71 22.58
CA GLY A 111 -9.76 -28.30 23.78
C GLY A 111 -8.73 -27.37 24.43
N GLY A 112 -8.60 -27.44 25.77
CA GLY A 112 -7.74 -26.51 26.50
C GLY A 112 -6.29 -26.48 26.03
N ASP A 113 -5.72 -27.62 25.66
CA ASP A 113 -4.32 -27.72 25.19
C ASP A 113 -4.13 -27.00 23.87
N LEU A 114 -5.06 -27.19 22.95
CA LEU A 114 -5.03 -26.50 21.65
C LEU A 114 -5.21 -25.00 21.84
N LEU A 115 -6.18 -24.56 22.66
CA LEU A 115 -6.39 -23.14 22.93
C LEU A 115 -5.11 -22.48 23.48
N VAL A 116 -4.44 -23.11 24.46
CA VAL A 116 -3.22 -22.55 25.07
C VAL A 116 -2.08 -22.51 24.06
N HIS A 117 -1.97 -23.55 23.22
CA HIS A 117 -1.01 -23.58 22.14
C HIS A 117 -1.20 -22.41 21.17
N GLU A 118 -2.44 -22.19 20.71
CA GLU A 118 -2.77 -21.10 19.77
C GLU A 118 -2.53 -19.71 20.38
N VAL A 119 -2.95 -19.49 21.61
CA VAL A 119 -2.65 -18.24 22.33
C VAL A 119 -1.13 -18.01 22.45
N GLY A 120 -0.38 -19.07 22.79
CA GLY A 120 1.09 -19.02 22.86
C GLY A 120 1.72 -18.70 21.52
N HIS A 121 1.21 -19.30 20.43
CA HIS A 121 1.64 -19.07 19.06
C HIS A 121 1.37 -17.62 18.63
N HIS A 122 0.13 -17.15 18.76
CA HIS A 122 -0.30 -15.78 18.44
C HIS A 122 0.54 -14.71 19.17
N LEU A 123 0.79 -14.87 20.48
CA LEU A 123 1.67 -13.97 21.23
C LEU A 123 3.13 -14.04 20.78
N THR A 124 3.58 -15.18 20.28
CA THR A 124 4.93 -15.34 19.73
C THR A 124 5.05 -14.66 18.38
N GLU A 125 4.11 -14.86 17.49
CA GLU A 125 4.06 -14.17 16.19
C GLU A 125 4.04 -12.65 16.39
N MET A 126 3.22 -12.13 17.32
CA MET A 126 3.22 -10.71 17.66
C MET A 126 4.60 -10.22 18.14
N GLN A 127 5.34 -11.03 18.91
CA GLN A 127 6.69 -10.69 19.36
C GLN A 127 7.74 -10.75 18.24
N GLU A 128 7.55 -11.62 17.26
CA GLU A 128 8.44 -11.75 16.10
C GLU A 128 8.24 -10.63 15.08
N GLU A 129 7.10 -9.97 15.10
CA GLU A 129 6.86 -8.76 14.31
C GLU A 129 7.90 -7.67 14.60
N PHE A 130 8.36 -7.00 13.57
CA PHE A 130 9.30 -5.89 13.70
C PHE A 130 8.56 -4.56 13.89
N MET A 131 9.01 -3.80 14.88
CA MET A 131 8.48 -2.50 15.22
C MET A 131 9.52 -1.40 15.00
N PRO A 132 9.23 -0.35 14.20
CA PRO A 132 10.12 0.80 14.09
C PRO A 132 10.14 1.60 15.39
N ARG A 133 11.35 1.89 15.88
CA ARG A 133 11.60 2.71 17.09
C ARG A 133 11.72 4.18 16.69
N GLY A 134 10.59 4.86 16.57
CA GLY A 134 10.53 6.24 16.14
C GLY A 134 10.77 6.43 14.65
N LEU A 135 11.46 7.50 14.29
CA LEU A 135 11.76 7.90 12.92
C LEU A 135 13.30 8.05 12.75
N HIS A 136 13.79 7.89 11.52
CA HIS A 136 15.18 8.23 11.22
C HIS A 136 15.34 9.70 10.85
N ILE A 137 16.39 10.34 11.36
CA ILE A 137 16.80 11.69 10.98
C ILE A 137 18.04 11.57 10.10
N PHE A 138 17.95 12.06 8.86
CA PHE A 138 19.03 12.02 7.87
C PHE A 138 20.37 12.51 8.46
N GLY A 139 21.41 11.71 8.29
CA GLY A 139 22.75 12.03 8.74
C GLY A 139 22.96 12.00 10.27
N THR A 140 21.98 11.54 11.05
CA THR A 140 22.07 11.47 12.51
C THR A 140 22.37 10.05 12.96
N ASP A 141 23.39 9.92 13.83
CA ASP A 141 23.74 8.62 14.42
C ASP A 141 22.72 8.21 15.48
N TRP A 142 22.46 6.93 15.56
CA TRP A 142 21.58 6.36 16.58
C TRP A 142 22.27 6.22 17.93
N ALA A 143 21.50 6.18 19.01
CA ALA A 143 22.00 5.78 20.32
C ALA A 143 22.59 4.35 20.29
N ALA A 144 23.45 4.04 21.25
CA ALA A 144 24.10 2.72 21.31
C ALA A 144 23.08 1.58 21.41
N GLU A 145 21.98 1.81 22.13
CA GLU A 145 20.90 0.84 22.32
C GLU A 145 20.14 0.58 21.02
N GLU A 146 19.78 1.61 20.27
CA GLU A 146 19.10 1.51 18.97
C GLU A 146 19.95 0.73 17.96
N ARG A 147 21.26 1.04 17.91
CA ARG A 147 22.20 0.27 17.06
C ARG A 147 22.27 -1.19 17.48
N ARG A 148 22.25 -1.48 18.79
CA ARG A 148 22.26 -2.84 19.30
C ARG A 148 21.00 -3.59 18.88
N MET A 149 19.82 -2.99 19.08
CA MET A 149 18.52 -3.57 18.69
C MET A 149 18.47 -3.85 17.19
N MET A 150 18.84 -2.90 16.35
CA MET A 150 18.85 -3.09 14.90
C MET A 150 19.79 -4.21 14.46
N LEU A 151 20.98 -4.31 15.04
CA LEU A 151 21.92 -5.38 14.74
C LEU A 151 21.41 -6.76 15.18
N GLN A 152 20.69 -6.85 16.29
CA GLN A 152 20.03 -8.05 16.73
C GLN A 152 18.90 -8.46 15.77
N SER A 153 18.08 -7.50 15.35
CA SER A 153 17.03 -7.72 14.36
C SER A 153 17.59 -8.21 13.02
N MET A 154 18.70 -7.63 12.55
CA MET A 154 19.39 -8.08 11.34
C MET A 154 19.99 -9.51 11.48
N ALA A 155 20.36 -9.92 12.69
CA ALA A 155 20.94 -11.22 12.96
C ALA A 155 19.86 -12.31 13.11
N GLY A 156 18.64 -11.93 13.53
CA GLY A 156 17.61 -12.90 13.91
C GLY A 156 18.14 -13.89 14.96
N ALA A 157 18.05 -15.18 14.66
CA ALA A 157 18.62 -16.25 15.51
C ALA A 157 20.13 -16.46 15.31
N GLY A 158 20.76 -15.75 14.36
CA GLY A 158 22.18 -15.87 14.03
C GLY A 158 23.08 -14.93 14.84
N GLU A 159 24.35 -14.86 14.42
CA GLU A 159 25.33 -13.98 15.05
C GLU A 159 25.42 -12.62 14.35
N VAL A 160 25.57 -11.57 15.14
CA VAL A 160 25.81 -10.21 14.65
C VAL A 160 27.20 -10.11 14.01
N ARG A 161 27.25 -9.84 12.71
CA ARG A 161 28.52 -9.71 11.97
C ARG A 161 29.21 -8.37 12.26
N ASP A 162 30.52 -8.40 12.48
CA ASP A 162 31.31 -7.16 12.67
C ASP A 162 31.28 -6.21 11.48
N GLU A 163 31.09 -6.73 10.29
CA GLU A 163 30.91 -5.94 9.08
C GLU A 163 29.63 -5.06 9.17
N TRP A 164 28.52 -5.61 9.65
CA TRP A 164 27.28 -4.85 9.84
C TRP A 164 27.45 -3.75 10.86
N ARG A 165 28.15 -4.04 12.00
CA ARG A 165 28.47 -3.03 13.02
C ARG A 165 29.25 -1.83 12.42
N ARG A 166 30.26 -2.11 11.60
CA ARG A 166 31.06 -1.06 10.94
C ARG A 166 30.23 -0.27 9.94
N LYS A 167 29.47 -0.96 9.07
CA LYS A 167 28.66 -0.34 8.02
C LYS A 167 27.56 0.55 8.61
N LEU A 168 26.82 0.05 9.61
CA LEU A 168 25.78 0.81 10.27
C LEU A 168 26.33 2.09 10.94
N ARG A 169 27.47 1.99 11.60
CA ARG A 169 28.13 3.15 12.27
C ARG A 169 28.54 4.25 11.31
N VAL A 170 28.99 3.92 10.11
CA VAL A 170 29.46 4.92 9.15
C VAL A 170 28.35 5.47 8.25
N SER A 171 27.17 4.87 8.25
CA SER A 171 26.05 5.26 7.40
C SER A 171 25.66 6.72 7.56
N PRO A 172 25.41 7.28 8.77
CA PRO A 172 24.97 8.67 8.93
C PRO A 172 25.96 9.68 8.35
N GLN A 173 27.26 9.47 8.58
CA GLN A 173 28.28 10.39 8.01
C GLN A 173 28.34 10.27 6.49
N ARG A 174 28.19 9.05 5.94
CA ARG A 174 28.16 8.84 4.49
C ARG A 174 26.95 9.45 3.81
N GLU A 175 25.81 9.51 4.49
CA GLU A 175 24.60 10.20 4.01
C GLU A 175 24.91 11.69 3.78
N ILE A 176 25.53 12.35 4.76
CA ILE A 176 25.95 13.75 4.64
C ILE A 176 26.99 13.93 3.55
N ASP A 177 28.07 13.11 3.54
CA ASP A 177 29.13 13.20 2.55
C ASP A 177 28.61 13.03 1.12
N ALA A 178 27.65 12.09 0.91
CA ALA A 178 27.03 11.86 -0.39
C ALA A 178 26.13 13.02 -0.82
N LEU A 179 25.38 13.63 0.12
CA LEU A 179 24.60 14.83 -0.18
C LEU A 179 25.50 15.99 -0.60
N LEU A 180 26.58 16.25 0.15
CA LEU A 180 27.55 17.31 -0.19
C LEU A 180 28.23 17.03 -1.53
N ALA A 181 28.69 15.80 -1.77
CA ALA A 181 29.25 15.39 -3.06
C ALA A 181 28.28 15.63 -4.22
N GLY A 182 27.00 15.26 -4.04
CA GLY A 182 25.97 15.50 -5.05
C GLY A 182 25.75 17.00 -5.32
N LEU A 183 25.75 17.83 -4.28
CA LEU A 183 25.61 19.30 -4.40
C LEU A 183 26.83 19.93 -5.11
N ASP A 184 28.00 19.39 -4.91
CA ASP A 184 29.24 19.80 -5.61
C ASP A 184 29.32 19.25 -7.06
N GLY A 185 28.34 18.49 -7.51
CA GLY A 185 28.31 17.84 -8.83
C GLY A 185 29.28 16.64 -8.93
N ALA A 186 29.76 16.12 -7.82
CA ALA A 186 30.61 14.95 -7.77
C ALA A 186 29.81 13.64 -7.85
N PHE A 187 30.51 12.55 -8.09
CA PHE A 187 29.89 11.21 -8.25
C PHE A 187 29.42 10.64 -6.92
N VAL A 188 28.11 10.30 -6.84
CA VAL A 188 27.54 9.53 -5.74
C VAL A 188 27.53 8.05 -6.15
N ALA A 189 28.23 7.22 -5.41
CA ALA A 189 28.42 5.80 -5.74
C ALA A 189 27.08 5.04 -5.72
N PRO A 190 26.84 4.11 -6.67
CA PRO A 190 25.63 3.29 -6.68
C PRO A 190 25.62 2.29 -5.54
N GLY A 191 24.43 1.89 -5.09
CA GLY A 191 24.19 0.85 -4.11
C GLY A 191 22.86 0.13 -4.34
N LYS A 192 22.70 -1.06 -3.77
CA LYS A 192 21.40 -1.76 -3.75
C LYS A 192 20.50 -1.04 -2.73
N GLY A 193 19.21 -0.84 -3.08
CA GLY A 193 18.19 -0.40 -2.14
C GLY A 193 17.33 -1.59 -1.73
N ASN A 194 16.95 -1.67 -0.48
CA ASN A 194 15.98 -2.60 0.12
C ASN A 194 15.92 -2.37 1.65
N ASP A 195 15.06 -3.12 2.34
CA ASP A 195 15.02 -3.23 3.79
C ASP A 195 16.36 -3.81 4.33
N PRO A 196 17.04 -3.13 5.26
CA PRO A 196 18.32 -3.58 5.81
C PRO A 196 18.25 -4.92 6.58
N ILE A 197 17.08 -5.27 7.15
CA ILE A 197 16.89 -6.57 7.82
C ILE A 197 16.86 -7.67 6.76
N ARG A 198 16.06 -7.48 5.71
CA ARG A 198 15.96 -8.42 4.59
C ARG A 198 17.26 -8.51 3.78
N THR A 199 17.94 -7.39 3.60
CA THR A 199 19.12 -7.26 2.71
C THR A 199 20.21 -6.42 3.37
N PRO A 200 21.03 -6.97 4.28
CA PRO A 200 22.10 -6.23 4.96
C PRO A 200 23.16 -5.59 4.04
N GLU A 201 23.24 -6.01 2.78
CA GLU A 201 24.15 -5.49 1.76
C GLU A 201 23.83 -4.06 1.34
N VAL A 202 22.64 -3.55 1.66
CA VAL A 202 22.28 -2.15 1.43
C VAL A 202 23.12 -1.20 2.28
N LEU A 203 23.67 -1.69 3.38
CA LEU A 203 24.60 -0.90 4.22
C LEU A 203 26.03 -0.87 3.65
N PRO A 204 26.76 0.24 3.85
CA PRO A 204 26.33 1.49 4.44
C PRO A 204 25.48 2.30 3.46
N THR A 205 24.59 3.15 3.99
CA THR A 205 23.80 4.13 3.23
C THR A 205 24.68 5.29 2.70
N GLY A 206 24.07 6.32 2.12
CA GLY A 206 24.75 7.40 1.42
C GLY A 206 25.11 7.02 -0.02
N ARG A 207 24.24 6.27 -0.69
CA ARG A 207 24.45 5.81 -2.07
C ARG A 207 23.33 6.23 -2.99
N ASN A 208 23.63 6.25 -4.28
CA ASN A 208 22.62 6.41 -5.33
C ASN A 208 22.00 5.06 -5.62
N PHE A 209 21.02 4.65 -4.81
CA PHE A 209 20.49 3.30 -4.82
C PHE A 209 19.82 2.92 -6.14
N PHE A 210 19.83 1.63 -6.43
CA PHE A 210 19.13 1.02 -7.54
C PHE A 210 18.33 -0.20 -7.06
N GLY A 211 17.27 -0.54 -7.81
CA GLY A 211 16.55 -1.80 -7.68
C GLY A 211 16.82 -2.74 -8.84
N LEU A 212 16.20 -3.91 -8.82
CA LEU A 212 16.31 -4.86 -9.90
C LEU A 212 15.67 -4.33 -11.19
N ASN A 213 16.29 -4.66 -12.32
CA ASN A 213 15.69 -4.42 -13.63
C ASN A 213 14.48 -5.35 -13.82
N GLY A 214 13.36 -4.81 -14.29
CA GLY A 214 12.13 -5.58 -14.49
C GLY A 214 12.30 -6.82 -15.41
N ASN A 215 13.28 -6.83 -16.30
CA ASN A 215 13.58 -7.99 -17.15
C ASN A 215 14.19 -9.17 -16.36
N LEU A 216 14.64 -8.93 -15.12
CA LEU A 216 15.14 -9.97 -14.23
C LEU A 216 14.02 -10.54 -13.30
N LEU A 217 12.81 -10.00 -13.39
CA LEU A 217 11.69 -10.34 -12.51
C LEU A 217 10.68 -11.26 -13.22
N PRO A 218 10.17 -12.29 -12.50
CA PRO A 218 10.68 -12.76 -11.23
C PRO A 218 12.07 -13.37 -11.35
N SER A 219 12.93 -13.13 -10.35
CA SER A 219 14.22 -13.82 -10.29
C SER A 219 14.01 -15.31 -9.97
N ARG A 220 15.07 -16.13 -10.05
CA ARG A 220 14.97 -17.54 -9.65
C ARG A 220 14.62 -17.69 -8.16
N VAL A 221 15.19 -16.81 -7.32
CA VAL A 221 14.90 -16.77 -5.88
C VAL A 221 13.46 -16.34 -5.63
N GLY A 222 13.02 -15.25 -6.30
CA GLY A 222 11.62 -14.80 -6.24
C GLY A 222 10.64 -15.86 -6.74
N TRP A 223 11.03 -16.62 -7.77
CA TRP A 223 10.23 -17.75 -8.26
C TRP A 223 10.07 -18.85 -7.21
N GLU A 224 11.17 -19.31 -6.61
CA GLU A 224 11.15 -20.37 -5.58
C GLU A 224 10.31 -19.97 -4.36
N MET A 225 10.39 -18.70 -3.95
CA MET A 225 9.56 -18.15 -2.87
C MET A 225 8.08 -18.09 -3.29
N GLY A 226 7.78 -17.58 -4.47
CA GLY A 226 6.41 -17.49 -5.00
C GLY A 226 5.73 -18.85 -5.13
N VAL A 227 6.46 -19.88 -5.53
CA VAL A 227 5.96 -21.27 -5.59
C VAL A 227 5.60 -21.79 -4.19
N ARG A 228 6.47 -21.60 -3.21
CA ARG A 228 6.18 -22.01 -1.81
C ARG A 228 4.92 -21.32 -1.28
N MET A 229 4.79 -20.01 -1.50
CA MET A 229 3.59 -19.26 -1.09
C MET A 229 2.34 -19.77 -1.80
N ALA A 230 2.42 -20.11 -3.10
CA ALA A 230 1.30 -20.65 -3.86
C ALA A 230 0.93 -22.10 -3.41
N GLU A 231 1.87 -22.88 -2.98
CA GLU A 231 1.62 -24.19 -2.36
C GLU A 231 0.87 -24.03 -1.04
N ASN A 232 1.34 -23.17 -0.15
CA ASN A 232 0.65 -22.86 1.11
C ASN A 232 -0.80 -22.38 0.87
N ALA A 233 -1.01 -21.50 -0.13
CA ALA A 233 -2.35 -21.01 -0.48
C ALA A 233 -3.29 -22.12 -0.97
N ARG A 234 -2.77 -23.12 -1.69
CA ARG A 234 -3.57 -24.27 -2.14
C ARG A 234 -3.88 -25.23 -0.99
N ASP A 235 -2.96 -25.44 -0.08
CA ASP A 235 -3.11 -26.36 1.06
C ASP A 235 -4.13 -25.83 2.08
N GLN A 236 -4.20 -24.50 2.25
CA GLN A 236 -5.22 -23.83 3.07
C GLN A 236 -6.59 -23.71 2.39
N GLY A 237 -6.73 -24.14 1.13
CA GLY A 237 -7.98 -24.10 0.38
C GLY A 237 -8.82 -25.35 0.54
N GLU A 238 -10.11 -25.21 0.92
CA GLU A 238 -11.04 -26.33 0.98
C GLU A 238 -11.49 -26.82 -0.40
N GLY A 239 -11.28 -28.10 -0.68
CA GLY A 239 -11.92 -28.80 -1.76
C GLY A 239 -11.57 -28.31 -3.17
N LYS A 240 -12.51 -28.46 -4.11
CA LYS A 240 -12.36 -27.99 -5.49
C LYS A 240 -12.62 -26.50 -5.56
N PRO A 241 -11.65 -25.70 -6.08
CA PRO A 241 -11.87 -24.28 -6.29
C PRO A 241 -13.02 -24.08 -7.28
N ARG A 242 -13.85 -23.09 -7.05
CA ARG A 242 -14.99 -22.76 -7.93
C ARG A 242 -14.91 -21.36 -8.49
N GLY A 243 -14.45 -20.39 -7.68
CA GLY A 243 -14.30 -19.01 -8.05
C GLY A 243 -12.91 -18.66 -8.54
N SER A 244 -12.67 -17.37 -8.65
CA SER A 244 -11.39 -16.77 -8.98
C SER A 244 -10.66 -16.29 -7.72
N GLU A 245 -9.36 -16.13 -7.84
CA GLU A 245 -8.52 -15.53 -6.82
C GLU A 245 -8.02 -14.18 -7.32
N ALA A 246 -7.78 -13.22 -6.43
CA ALA A 246 -7.26 -11.92 -6.83
C ALA A 246 -5.95 -11.61 -6.12
N VAL A 247 -4.98 -11.06 -6.86
CA VAL A 247 -3.65 -10.71 -6.36
C VAL A 247 -3.41 -9.22 -6.56
N VAL A 248 -3.06 -8.52 -5.49
CA VAL A 248 -2.63 -7.11 -5.55
C VAL A 248 -1.14 -7.07 -5.82
N LEU A 249 -0.73 -6.34 -6.87
CA LEU A 249 0.67 -6.17 -7.26
C LEU A 249 1.09 -4.71 -7.21
N TRP A 250 2.02 -4.40 -6.35
CA TRP A 250 2.64 -3.07 -6.27
C TRP A 250 4.15 -3.11 -6.52
N ALA A 251 4.67 -1.99 -7.01
CA ALA A 251 6.03 -1.93 -7.52
C ALA A 251 7.09 -2.10 -6.44
N SER A 252 6.87 -1.53 -5.26
CA SER A 252 7.86 -1.54 -4.19
C SER A 252 8.15 -2.96 -3.71
N ASP A 253 7.11 -3.73 -3.44
CA ASP A 253 7.28 -5.11 -3.02
C ASP A 253 7.83 -5.99 -4.16
N THR A 254 7.36 -5.77 -5.39
CA THR A 254 7.88 -6.50 -6.55
C THR A 254 9.40 -6.40 -6.73
N VAL A 255 10.01 -5.27 -6.35
CA VAL A 255 11.47 -5.14 -6.39
C VAL A 255 12.14 -5.66 -5.13
N ARG A 256 11.50 -5.51 -3.96
CA ARG A 256 12.02 -6.01 -2.67
C ARG A 256 12.07 -7.53 -2.61
N ASP A 257 11.00 -8.18 -3.10
CA ASP A 257 10.80 -9.62 -3.09
C ASP A 257 11.31 -10.33 -4.34
N GLU A 258 11.96 -9.57 -5.25
CA GLU A 258 12.47 -10.10 -6.52
C GLU A 258 11.38 -10.70 -7.43
N GLY A 259 10.14 -10.20 -7.31
CA GLY A 259 8.98 -10.63 -8.07
C GLY A 259 8.27 -11.86 -7.50
N ALA A 260 8.40 -12.14 -6.21
CA ALA A 260 7.78 -13.32 -5.60
C ALA A 260 6.26 -13.33 -5.69
N MET A 261 5.58 -12.18 -5.48
CA MET A 261 4.13 -12.11 -5.66
C MET A 261 3.69 -12.28 -7.13
N VAL A 262 4.51 -11.84 -8.09
CA VAL A 262 4.29 -12.14 -9.52
C VAL A 262 4.43 -13.64 -9.76
N ALA A 263 5.47 -14.26 -9.22
CA ALA A 263 5.72 -15.71 -9.30
C ALA A 263 4.58 -16.52 -8.65
N PHE A 264 4.05 -16.07 -7.50
CA PHE A 264 2.88 -16.64 -6.87
C PHE A 264 1.69 -16.73 -7.84
N GLY A 265 1.33 -15.60 -8.48
CA GLY A 265 0.24 -15.58 -9.45
C GLY A 265 0.50 -16.44 -10.69
N LEU A 266 1.74 -16.47 -11.19
CA LEU A 266 2.13 -17.33 -12.30
C LEU A 266 2.01 -18.82 -11.96
N ASP A 267 2.45 -19.23 -10.77
CA ASP A 267 2.36 -20.63 -10.36
C ASP A 267 0.90 -21.07 -10.10
N MET A 268 0.05 -20.16 -9.59
CA MET A 268 -1.39 -20.41 -9.48
C MET A 268 -2.04 -20.68 -10.85
N LEU A 269 -1.62 -19.97 -11.89
CA LEU A 269 -1.99 -20.21 -13.29
C LEU A 269 -1.33 -21.49 -13.87
N GLY A 270 -0.31 -22.06 -13.20
CA GLY A 270 0.49 -23.18 -13.69
C GLY A 270 1.40 -22.79 -14.84
N ILE A 271 1.96 -21.58 -14.79
CA ILE A 271 2.89 -21.03 -15.80
C ILE A 271 4.23 -20.75 -15.12
N LYS A 272 5.32 -21.06 -15.78
CA LYS A 272 6.69 -20.90 -15.29
C LYS A 272 7.48 -19.95 -16.18
N PRO A 273 8.27 -19.00 -15.61
CA PRO A 273 9.23 -18.22 -16.37
C PRO A 273 10.36 -19.09 -16.94
N VAL A 274 10.89 -18.69 -18.10
CA VAL A 274 12.07 -19.25 -18.73
C VAL A 274 13.18 -18.21 -18.68
N TRP A 275 14.29 -18.55 -18.01
CA TRP A 275 15.44 -17.65 -17.86
C TRP A 275 16.59 -18.07 -18.74
N ASN A 276 17.30 -17.09 -19.30
CA ASN A 276 18.59 -17.33 -19.92
C ASN A 276 19.72 -17.50 -18.86
N SER A 277 20.95 -17.67 -19.37
CA SER A 277 22.14 -17.84 -18.51
C SER A 277 22.47 -16.61 -17.65
N ARG A 278 21.93 -15.42 -17.98
CA ARG A 278 22.12 -14.17 -17.24
C ARG A 278 21.00 -13.90 -16.24
N GLY A 279 20.04 -14.81 -16.09
CA GLY A 279 18.87 -14.62 -15.22
C GLY A 279 17.79 -13.68 -15.80
N ILE A 280 17.87 -13.30 -17.07
CA ILE A 280 16.84 -12.53 -17.76
C ILE A 280 15.69 -13.47 -18.13
N VAL A 281 14.46 -13.06 -17.86
CA VAL A 281 13.26 -13.78 -18.29
C VAL A 281 13.09 -13.55 -19.80
N GLU A 282 13.24 -14.61 -20.59
CA GLU A 282 13.12 -14.60 -22.05
C GLU A 282 11.79 -15.17 -22.55
N GLY A 283 11.03 -15.80 -21.68
CA GLY A 283 9.75 -16.40 -22.04
C GLY A 283 9.03 -16.96 -20.84
N ILE A 284 7.88 -17.52 -21.14
CA ILE A 284 7.05 -18.25 -20.17
C ILE A 284 6.66 -19.59 -20.79
N GLN A 285 6.42 -20.57 -19.93
CA GLN A 285 6.06 -21.93 -20.34
C GLN A 285 4.94 -22.47 -19.48
N ARG A 286 3.92 -23.06 -20.11
CA ARG A 286 2.88 -23.80 -19.41
C ARG A 286 3.45 -25.08 -18.80
N GLN A 287 3.16 -25.31 -17.53
CA GLN A 287 3.49 -26.57 -16.85
C GLN A 287 2.35 -27.58 -17.06
N PRO A 288 2.68 -28.87 -17.19
CA PRO A 288 1.67 -29.92 -17.22
C PRO A 288 0.83 -29.89 -15.94
N LEU A 289 -0.45 -30.14 -16.08
CA LEU A 289 -1.39 -30.17 -14.94
C LEU A 289 -1.29 -31.53 -14.23
N GLU A 290 -0.59 -31.58 -13.12
CA GLU A 290 -0.42 -32.76 -12.30
C GLU A 290 -1.74 -33.30 -11.76
N SER A 291 -1.77 -34.57 -11.34
CA SER A 291 -2.96 -35.19 -10.74
C SER A 291 -3.35 -34.46 -9.47
N GLY A 292 -4.63 -34.10 -9.34
CA GLY A 292 -5.14 -33.36 -8.18
C GLY A 292 -4.94 -31.83 -8.24
N ARG A 293 -4.09 -31.31 -9.14
CA ARG A 293 -3.84 -29.86 -9.27
C ARG A 293 -4.87 -29.21 -10.22
N TYR A 294 -5.19 -27.95 -9.97
CA TYR A 294 -6.10 -27.11 -10.77
C TYR A 294 -5.33 -25.88 -11.28
N ARG A 295 -5.65 -25.43 -12.51
CA ARG A 295 -5.28 -24.07 -12.91
C ARG A 295 -6.26 -23.11 -12.26
N ARG A 296 -5.76 -22.28 -11.37
CA ARG A 296 -6.56 -21.24 -10.73
C ARG A 296 -6.84 -20.11 -11.73
N ASP A 297 -7.98 -19.49 -11.65
CA ASP A 297 -8.26 -18.26 -12.39
C ASP A 297 -7.88 -17.08 -11.50
N VAL A 298 -6.91 -16.27 -11.94
CA VAL A 298 -6.29 -15.21 -11.13
C VAL A 298 -6.56 -13.85 -11.76
N LEU A 299 -7.22 -12.98 -11.00
CA LEU A 299 -7.39 -11.56 -11.28
C LEU A 299 -6.20 -10.79 -10.68
N PHE A 300 -5.47 -10.04 -11.50
CA PHE A 300 -4.38 -9.18 -11.04
C PHE A 300 -4.86 -7.73 -10.97
N THR A 301 -4.71 -7.11 -9.80
CA THR A 301 -4.92 -5.67 -9.63
C THR A 301 -3.57 -5.00 -9.41
N THR A 302 -3.19 -4.12 -10.36
CA THR A 302 -1.85 -3.53 -10.38
C THR A 302 -1.89 -2.06 -9.98
N SER A 303 -0.90 -1.62 -9.20
CA SER A 303 -0.72 -0.20 -8.91
C SER A 303 -0.22 0.57 -10.14
N GLY A 304 -0.50 1.87 -10.20
CA GLY A 304 0.00 2.73 -11.26
C GLY A 304 1.52 2.76 -11.34
N LEU A 305 2.20 2.62 -10.20
CA LEU A 305 3.65 2.53 -10.13
C LEU A 305 4.17 1.19 -10.70
N PHE A 306 3.49 0.07 -10.42
CA PHE A 306 3.80 -1.23 -11.03
C PHE A 306 3.67 -1.16 -12.56
N ARG A 307 2.56 -0.64 -13.07
CA ARG A 307 2.33 -0.42 -14.49
C ARG A 307 3.46 0.39 -15.14
N ASP A 308 3.90 1.47 -14.49
CA ASP A 308 4.88 2.39 -15.07
C ASP A 308 6.32 1.86 -15.01
N LEU A 309 6.68 1.10 -13.99
CA LEU A 309 8.03 0.52 -13.83
C LEU A 309 8.16 -0.85 -14.50
N TYR A 310 7.12 -1.65 -14.44
CA TYR A 310 7.14 -3.08 -14.82
C TYR A 310 6.09 -3.42 -15.87
N GLY A 311 5.85 -2.52 -16.84
CA GLY A 311 4.88 -2.75 -17.91
C GLY A 311 5.09 -4.05 -18.70
N GLN A 312 6.35 -4.54 -18.81
CA GLN A 312 6.63 -5.84 -19.41
C GLN A 312 6.07 -7.01 -18.58
N LEU A 313 5.98 -6.88 -17.26
CA LEU A 313 5.36 -7.93 -16.42
C LEU A 313 3.85 -8.03 -16.68
N ASN A 314 3.17 -6.92 -16.96
CA ASN A 314 1.77 -6.98 -17.41
C ASN A 314 1.62 -7.80 -18.69
N GLY A 315 2.58 -7.68 -19.62
CA GLY A 315 2.62 -8.50 -20.83
C GLY A 315 2.82 -9.98 -20.54
N TRP A 316 3.74 -10.32 -19.63
CA TRP A 316 3.96 -11.71 -19.19
C TRP A 316 2.74 -12.29 -18.46
N LEU A 317 2.09 -11.51 -17.61
CA LEU A 317 0.87 -11.94 -16.90
C LEU A 317 -0.28 -12.20 -17.87
N ASP A 318 -0.52 -11.31 -18.86
CA ASP A 318 -1.57 -11.49 -19.87
C ASP A 318 -1.29 -12.73 -20.73
N GLN A 319 -0.05 -12.90 -21.22
CA GLN A 319 0.33 -14.10 -21.95
C GLN A 319 0.18 -15.38 -21.12
N SER A 320 0.43 -15.31 -19.80
CA SER A 320 0.25 -16.44 -18.89
C SER A 320 -1.21 -16.86 -18.76
N VAL A 321 -2.12 -15.89 -18.64
CA VAL A 321 -3.56 -16.15 -18.63
C VAL A 321 -4.00 -16.81 -19.96
N ARG A 322 -3.50 -16.30 -21.08
CA ARG A 322 -3.79 -16.87 -22.42
C ARG A 322 -3.21 -18.26 -22.59
N LEU A 323 -1.98 -18.54 -22.10
CA LEU A 323 -1.38 -19.88 -22.12
C LEU A 323 -2.16 -20.86 -21.23
N ALA A 324 -2.69 -20.39 -20.10
CA ALA A 324 -3.56 -21.20 -19.25
C ALA A 324 -4.88 -21.54 -19.98
N LEU A 325 -5.48 -20.59 -20.71
CA LEU A 325 -6.64 -20.84 -21.57
C LEU A 325 -6.30 -21.84 -22.69
N ASP A 326 -5.17 -21.66 -23.38
CA ASP A 326 -4.73 -22.54 -24.49
C ASP A 326 -4.54 -24.00 -24.01
N GLY A 327 -4.27 -24.19 -22.70
CA GLY A 327 -4.23 -25.51 -22.06
C GLY A 327 -5.47 -26.36 -22.25
N ALA A 328 -6.64 -25.73 -22.47
CA ALA A 328 -7.91 -26.42 -22.74
C ALA A 328 -8.47 -26.10 -24.14
N SER A 329 -7.69 -25.48 -25.03
CA SER A 329 -8.23 -24.95 -26.30
C SER A 329 -8.79 -26.03 -27.23
N GLN A 330 -8.23 -27.23 -27.23
CA GLN A 330 -8.79 -28.33 -28.00
C GLN A 330 -10.11 -28.82 -27.38
N THR A 331 -10.16 -28.96 -26.07
CA THR A 331 -11.40 -29.33 -25.34
C THR A 331 -12.52 -28.32 -25.61
N ILE A 332 -12.19 -27.02 -25.63
CA ILE A 332 -13.17 -25.97 -25.94
C ILE A 332 -13.69 -26.12 -27.36
N ARG A 333 -12.83 -26.35 -28.38
CA ARG A 333 -13.27 -26.56 -29.76
C ARG A 333 -14.18 -27.78 -29.92
N GLU A 334 -13.91 -28.85 -29.19
CA GLU A 334 -14.71 -30.07 -29.21
C GLU A 334 -16.08 -29.91 -28.49
N GLN A 335 -16.09 -29.27 -27.33
CA GLN A 335 -17.30 -29.13 -26.50
C GLN A 335 -18.12 -27.88 -26.81
N HIS A 336 -17.49 -26.83 -27.36
CA HIS A 336 -18.08 -25.53 -27.64
C HIS A 336 -17.61 -24.99 -29.00
N PRO A 337 -17.90 -25.72 -30.12
CA PRO A 337 -17.44 -25.34 -31.46
C PRO A 337 -17.91 -23.95 -31.91
N GLU A 338 -19.03 -23.48 -31.37
CA GLU A 338 -19.58 -22.13 -31.59
C GLU A 338 -18.68 -21.01 -31.08
N LEU A 339 -17.84 -21.29 -30.09
CA LEU A 339 -16.89 -20.32 -29.51
C LEU A 339 -15.53 -20.33 -30.21
N THR A 340 -15.33 -21.15 -31.24
CA THR A 340 -14.03 -21.23 -31.95
C THR A 340 -13.53 -19.87 -32.47
N PRO A 341 -14.35 -18.99 -33.07
CA PRO A 341 -13.88 -17.68 -33.51
C PRO A 341 -13.48 -16.76 -32.33
N ALA A 342 -14.19 -16.85 -31.22
CA ALA A 342 -13.88 -16.14 -29.98
C ALA A 342 -12.54 -16.61 -29.38
N LEU A 343 -12.33 -17.94 -29.37
CA LEU A 343 -11.11 -18.56 -28.85
C LEU A 343 -9.88 -18.17 -29.70
N GLU A 344 -10.00 -18.20 -31.01
CA GLU A 344 -8.91 -17.79 -31.92
C GLU A 344 -8.50 -16.32 -31.71
N ALA A 345 -9.50 -15.44 -31.49
CA ALA A 345 -9.25 -14.04 -31.22
C ALA A 345 -8.55 -13.84 -29.83
N ALA A 346 -9.00 -14.57 -28.81
CA ALA A 346 -8.40 -14.52 -27.47
C ALA A 346 -6.95 -15.04 -27.45
N LEU A 347 -6.64 -16.07 -28.23
CA LEU A 347 -5.32 -16.71 -28.26
C LEU A 347 -4.36 -16.12 -29.30
N LYS A 348 -4.81 -15.23 -30.18
CA LYS A 348 -4.00 -14.63 -31.22
C LYS A 348 -2.66 -14.04 -30.74
N PRO A 349 -2.60 -13.33 -29.61
CA PRO A 349 -1.35 -12.73 -29.11
C PRO A 349 -0.27 -13.74 -28.71
N LEU A 350 -0.60 -15.00 -28.50
CA LEU A 350 0.39 -16.04 -28.18
C LEU A 350 1.30 -16.42 -29.34
N GLY A 351 0.83 -16.27 -30.59
CA GLY A 351 1.61 -16.65 -31.76
C GLY A 351 2.14 -18.09 -31.69
N GLU A 352 3.45 -18.25 -31.74
CA GLU A 352 4.14 -19.56 -31.70
C GLU A 352 4.14 -20.25 -30.34
N LEU A 353 3.74 -19.54 -29.25
CA LEU A 353 3.65 -20.12 -27.93
C LEU A 353 2.46 -21.06 -27.75
N ARG A 354 1.56 -21.14 -28.71
CA ARG A 354 0.39 -22.03 -28.68
C ARG A 354 0.79 -23.50 -28.83
N ASP A 355 0.20 -24.35 -27.95
CA ASP A 355 0.42 -25.80 -28.00
C ASP A 355 -0.87 -26.65 -27.99
N ALA A 356 -2.03 -25.96 -28.04
CA ALA A 356 -3.37 -26.56 -28.21
C ALA A 356 -3.67 -27.71 -27.22
N GLY A 357 -3.69 -27.43 -25.95
CA GLY A 357 -3.86 -28.42 -24.88
C GLY A 357 -5.28 -28.99 -24.78
N THR A 358 -5.36 -30.16 -24.13
CA THR A 358 -6.60 -30.98 -23.94
C THR A 358 -7.07 -31.04 -22.50
N GLU A 359 -6.73 -30.04 -21.66
CA GLU A 359 -7.14 -30.00 -20.26
C GLU A 359 -8.67 -29.91 -20.13
N SER A 360 -9.23 -30.62 -19.16
CA SER A 360 -10.66 -30.53 -18.90
C SER A 360 -11.04 -29.20 -18.26
N LEU A 361 -12.19 -28.64 -18.64
CA LEU A 361 -12.73 -27.40 -18.05
C LEU A 361 -12.90 -27.52 -16.52
N ALA A 362 -13.20 -28.72 -16.02
CA ALA A 362 -13.34 -28.98 -14.59
C ALA A 362 -12.03 -28.77 -13.79
N ARG A 363 -10.87 -28.77 -14.45
CA ARG A 363 -9.54 -28.59 -13.82
C ARG A 363 -8.82 -27.33 -14.27
N ASN A 364 -9.30 -26.68 -15.32
CA ASN A 364 -8.78 -25.42 -15.83
C ASN A 364 -9.83 -24.33 -15.64
N LEU A 365 -9.76 -23.61 -14.52
CA LEU A 365 -10.75 -22.59 -14.18
C LEU A 365 -10.68 -21.36 -15.08
N VAL A 366 -9.48 -21.02 -15.61
CA VAL A 366 -9.34 -19.94 -16.60
C VAL A 366 -10.20 -20.23 -17.83
N ALA A 367 -10.11 -21.47 -18.34
CA ALA A 367 -10.88 -21.91 -19.50
C ALA A 367 -12.37 -22.02 -19.18
N ALA A 368 -12.74 -22.55 -18.02
CA ALA A 368 -14.14 -22.68 -17.61
C ALA A 368 -14.85 -21.32 -17.52
N HIS A 369 -14.21 -20.35 -16.87
CA HIS A 369 -14.73 -19.00 -16.72
C HIS A 369 -14.75 -18.24 -18.06
N TRP A 370 -13.70 -18.41 -18.89
CA TRP A 370 -13.67 -17.83 -20.22
C TRP A 370 -14.81 -18.33 -21.09
N VAL A 371 -15.09 -19.65 -21.11
CA VAL A 371 -16.22 -20.25 -21.86
C VAL A 371 -17.54 -19.66 -21.39
N ALA A 372 -17.76 -19.56 -20.08
CA ALA A 372 -19.00 -19.01 -19.53
C ALA A 372 -19.21 -17.54 -19.96
N ASP A 373 -18.16 -16.73 -19.88
CA ASP A 373 -18.19 -15.31 -20.22
C ASP A 373 -18.36 -15.07 -21.72
N ALA A 374 -17.55 -15.74 -22.54
CA ALA A 374 -17.61 -15.61 -23.99
C ALA A 374 -18.96 -16.04 -24.55
N ARG A 375 -19.50 -17.20 -24.07
CA ARG A 375 -20.82 -17.66 -24.44
C ARG A 375 -21.89 -16.64 -24.09
N LYS A 376 -21.90 -16.15 -22.83
CA LYS A 376 -22.89 -15.15 -22.40
C LYS A 376 -22.85 -13.88 -23.27
N ALA A 377 -21.65 -13.41 -23.63
CA ALA A 377 -21.48 -12.23 -24.49
C ALA A 377 -21.99 -12.48 -25.91
N VAL A 378 -21.68 -13.64 -26.50
CA VAL A 378 -22.14 -14.03 -27.85
C VAL A 378 -23.68 -14.19 -27.85
N ASP A 379 -24.26 -14.83 -26.83
CA ASP A 379 -25.71 -14.98 -26.69
C ASP A 379 -26.42 -13.62 -26.55
N GLN A 380 -25.74 -12.60 -26.03
CA GLN A 380 -26.21 -11.21 -25.95
C GLN A 380 -25.95 -10.41 -27.24
N GLY A 381 -25.41 -11.03 -28.28
CA GLY A 381 -25.20 -10.41 -29.58
C GLY A 381 -23.85 -9.71 -29.78
N THR A 382 -22.90 -9.89 -28.84
CA THR A 382 -21.52 -9.39 -29.04
C THR A 382 -20.86 -10.21 -30.15
N GLU A 383 -20.07 -9.55 -31.00
CA GLU A 383 -19.31 -10.22 -32.05
C GLU A 383 -18.32 -11.23 -31.41
N PRO A 384 -18.24 -12.49 -31.90
CA PRO A 384 -17.47 -13.54 -31.24
C PRO A 384 -16.01 -13.20 -30.94
N ALA A 385 -15.31 -12.52 -31.87
CA ALA A 385 -13.93 -12.15 -31.65
C ALA A 385 -13.77 -11.10 -30.55
N GLU A 386 -14.70 -10.16 -30.43
CA GLU A 386 -14.74 -9.17 -29.36
C GLU A 386 -15.09 -9.83 -28.02
N ALA A 387 -16.11 -10.70 -28.01
CA ALA A 387 -16.51 -11.46 -26.82
C ALA A 387 -15.33 -12.29 -26.26
N GLY A 388 -14.57 -12.96 -27.14
CA GLY A 388 -13.41 -13.75 -26.73
C GLY A 388 -12.28 -12.93 -26.14
N LYS A 389 -11.99 -11.76 -26.72
CA LYS A 389 -10.99 -10.81 -26.21
C LYS A 389 -11.40 -10.21 -24.86
N ASP A 390 -12.65 -9.79 -24.72
CA ASP A 390 -13.14 -9.22 -23.47
C ASP A 390 -13.19 -10.24 -22.32
N ALA A 391 -13.53 -11.49 -22.64
CA ALA A 391 -13.62 -12.57 -21.66
C ALA A 391 -12.27 -13.01 -21.07
N ILE A 392 -11.12 -12.72 -21.74
CA ILE A 392 -9.81 -13.19 -21.29
C ILE A 392 -9.10 -12.19 -20.35
N TYR A 393 -9.50 -10.92 -20.29
CA TYR A 393 -8.80 -9.93 -19.49
C TYR A 393 -8.82 -10.25 -17.99
N ARG A 394 -7.62 -10.28 -17.38
CA ARG A 394 -7.41 -10.53 -15.93
C ARG A 394 -6.48 -9.53 -15.28
N ILE A 395 -5.86 -8.59 -16.04
CA ILE A 395 -4.94 -7.60 -15.51
C ILE A 395 -5.64 -6.25 -15.54
N TYR A 396 -5.93 -5.71 -14.35
CA TYR A 396 -6.63 -4.45 -14.19
C TYR A 396 -5.84 -3.47 -13.31
N GLY A 397 -6.01 -2.19 -13.55
CA GLY A 397 -5.38 -1.12 -12.80
C GLY A 397 -6.07 0.21 -13.03
N ASP A 398 -5.48 1.27 -12.50
CA ASP A 398 -5.93 2.64 -12.75
C ASP A 398 -5.54 3.12 -14.16
N ALA A 399 -6.22 4.15 -14.66
CA ALA A 399 -5.96 4.73 -15.99
C ALA A 399 -4.51 5.19 -16.14
N PRO A 400 -3.94 5.18 -17.36
CA PRO A 400 -2.61 5.73 -17.62
C PRO A 400 -2.46 7.15 -17.08
N GLY A 401 -1.38 7.39 -16.32
CA GLY A 401 -1.11 8.67 -15.65
C GLY A 401 -1.88 8.92 -14.36
N SER A 402 -2.73 7.98 -13.94
CA SER A 402 -3.37 7.97 -12.61
C SER A 402 -2.59 7.12 -11.64
N TYR A 403 -2.78 7.37 -10.33
CA TYR A 403 -2.22 6.57 -9.24
C TYR A 403 -3.24 6.42 -8.12
N GLY A 404 -3.30 5.22 -7.52
CA GLY A 404 -4.17 4.84 -6.43
C GLY A 404 -5.57 4.41 -6.85
N ALA A 405 -6.16 3.51 -6.08
CA ALA A 405 -7.50 2.98 -6.33
C ALA A 405 -8.62 4.00 -5.99
N GLY A 406 -8.28 5.07 -5.24
CA GLY A 406 -9.15 6.21 -4.97
C GLY A 406 -10.04 6.05 -3.75
N VAL A 407 -9.98 4.92 -3.07
CA VAL A 407 -10.71 4.62 -1.83
C VAL A 407 -10.17 5.47 -0.69
N ASN A 408 -8.84 5.61 -0.58
CA ASN A 408 -8.19 6.44 0.42
C ASN A 408 -8.70 7.88 0.39
N ARG A 409 -8.83 8.47 -0.80
CA ARG A 409 -9.35 9.84 -0.96
C ARG A 409 -10.81 9.99 -0.58
N MET A 410 -11.61 8.94 -0.78
CA MET A 410 -13.01 8.90 -0.35
C MET A 410 -13.08 8.76 1.18
N ALA A 411 -12.30 7.86 1.77
CA ALA A 411 -12.23 7.67 3.21
C ALA A 411 -11.84 8.96 3.94
N GLU A 412 -10.75 9.64 3.49
CA GLU A 412 -10.33 10.94 4.02
C GLU A 412 -11.40 12.04 3.92
N ARG A 413 -12.32 11.93 2.96
CA ARG A 413 -13.41 12.87 2.73
C ARG A 413 -14.74 12.32 3.21
N SER A 414 -14.81 11.87 4.45
CA SER A 414 -15.96 11.17 5.02
C SER A 414 -17.30 11.90 4.91
N GLY A 415 -17.30 13.22 4.75
CA GLY A 415 -18.50 14.01 4.46
C GLY A 415 -18.95 14.01 2.99
N SER A 416 -18.22 13.38 2.06
CA SER A 416 -18.53 13.38 0.63
C SER A 416 -19.34 12.17 0.16
N TRP A 417 -19.57 11.20 1.01
CA TRP A 417 -20.31 9.98 0.73
C TRP A 417 -21.23 9.62 1.90
N LYS A 418 -22.30 8.90 1.61
CA LYS A 418 -23.28 8.44 2.61
C LYS A 418 -23.15 6.94 2.87
N GLU A 419 -22.97 6.16 1.82
CA GLU A 419 -22.96 4.71 1.87
C GLU A 419 -21.64 4.14 1.32
N ARG A 420 -21.19 3.02 1.86
CA ARG A 420 -19.96 2.31 1.42
C ARG A 420 -20.00 1.94 -0.06
N GLY A 421 -21.19 1.68 -0.60
CA GLY A 421 -21.38 1.39 -2.03
C GLY A 421 -20.83 2.48 -2.97
N GLU A 422 -20.90 3.76 -2.57
CA GLU A 422 -20.35 4.86 -3.37
C GLU A 422 -18.82 4.77 -3.50
N ILE A 423 -18.15 4.26 -2.46
CA ILE A 423 -16.69 4.06 -2.43
C ILE A 423 -16.32 2.83 -3.27
N ALA A 424 -17.09 1.73 -3.15
CA ALA A 424 -16.93 0.54 -3.99
C ALA A 424 -17.08 0.89 -5.48
N ASP A 425 -18.03 1.76 -5.82
CA ASP A 425 -18.19 2.28 -7.19
C ASP A 425 -17.01 3.14 -7.64
N ALA A 426 -16.43 3.93 -6.73
CA ALA A 426 -15.22 4.70 -7.04
C ALA A 426 -14.04 3.77 -7.34
N TYR A 427 -13.85 2.71 -6.56
CA TYR A 427 -12.85 1.67 -6.84
C TYR A 427 -13.04 1.07 -8.24
N ARG A 428 -14.25 0.59 -8.57
CA ARG A 428 -14.55 -0.02 -9.87
C ARG A 428 -14.29 0.91 -11.05
N ARG A 429 -14.69 2.19 -10.91
CA ARG A 429 -14.43 3.20 -11.95
C ARG A 429 -12.94 3.50 -12.10
N ARG A 430 -12.20 3.47 -11.02
CA ARG A 430 -10.79 3.83 -11.02
C ARG A 430 -9.90 2.68 -11.50
N MET A 431 -10.18 1.45 -11.04
CA MET A 431 -9.41 0.26 -11.33
C MET A 431 -9.88 -0.52 -12.57
N GLY A 432 -10.90 -0.02 -13.27
CA GLY A 432 -11.52 -0.71 -14.41
C GLY A 432 -10.81 -0.49 -15.74
N HIS A 433 -9.47 -0.43 -15.77
CA HIS A 433 -8.68 -0.29 -16.99
C HIS A 433 -7.82 -1.53 -17.19
N VAL A 434 -7.83 -2.07 -18.41
CA VAL A 434 -7.13 -3.33 -18.75
C VAL A 434 -5.74 -3.09 -19.28
N TYR A 435 -4.86 -4.04 -18.97
CA TYR A 435 -3.48 -4.06 -19.41
C TYR A 435 -3.10 -5.45 -19.96
N GLY A 436 -2.22 -5.50 -20.95
CA GLY A 436 -1.76 -6.75 -21.53
C GLY A 436 -1.13 -6.57 -22.91
N ALA A 437 -1.03 -7.64 -23.67
CA ALA A 437 -0.39 -7.63 -24.99
C ALA A 437 -1.12 -6.76 -26.02
N GLU A 438 -2.45 -6.66 -25.94
CA GLU A 438 -3.30 -5.87 -26.82
C GLU A 438 -4.07 -4.75 -26.09
N ALA A 439 -3.73 -4.48 -24.82
CA ALA A 439 -4.42 -3.50 -23.99
C ALA A 439 -3.42 -2.62 -23.24
N GLY A 440 -3.60 -1.30 -23.33
CA GLY A 440 -2.71 -0.29 -22.78
C GLY A 440 -3.37 0.68 -21.78
N GLY A 441 -4.47 0.25 -21.14
CA GLY A 441 -5.23 1.07 -20.18
C GLY A 441 -6.59 1.51 -20.69
N GLU A 442 -7.16 0.79 -21.65
CA GLU A 442 -8.53 0.99 -22.13
C GLU A 442 -9.53 0.70 -21.00
N SER A 443 -10.66 1.42 -21.02
CA SER A 443 -11.73 1.22 -20.05
C SER A 443 -12.45 -0.11 -20.30
N ALA A 444 -12.53 -0.95 -19.24
CA ALA A 444 -13.22 -2.23 -19.23
C ALA A 444 -13.96 -2.50 -17.91
N HIS A 445 -14.70 -1.51 -17.42
CA HIS A 445 -15.39 -1.56 -16.12
C HIS A 445 -16.36 -2.76 -16.01
N ASN A 446 -17.06 -3.13 -17.10
CA ASN A 446 -17.94 -4.29 -17.12
C ASN A 446 -17.16 -5.60 -16.97
N GLY A 447 -15.99 -5.70 -17.60
CA GLY A 447 -15.08 -6.84 -17.47
C GLY A 447 -14.57 -6.99 -16.04
N LEU A 448 -14.14 -5.86 -15.41
CA LEU A 448 -13.75 -5.88 -14.00
C LEU A 448 -14.92 -6.32 -13.11
N THR A 449 -16.12 -5.73 -13.26
CA THR A 449 -17.30 -6.07 -12.46
C THR A 449 -17.63 -7.56 -12.57
N ARG A 450 -17.57 -8.13 -13.78
CA ARG A 450 -17.77 -9.56 -14.01
C ARG A 450 -16.76 -10.43 -13.28
N ASN A 451 -15.47 -10.07 -13.34
CA ASN A 451 -14.41 -10.79 -12.65
C ASN A 451 -14.54 -10.69 -11.12
N LEU A 452 -14.82 -9.50 -10.57
CA LEU A 452 -15.03 -9.29 -9.13
C LEU A 452 -16.17 -10.16 -8.57
N GLY A 453 -17.25 -10.37 -9.34
CA GLY A 453 -18.40 -11.17 -8.92
C GLY A 453 -18.11 -12.67 -8.70
N ARG A 454 -16.89 -13.14 -9.00
CA ARG A 454 -16.46 -14.54 -8.80
C ARG A 454 -15.23 -14.69 -7.91
N VAL A 455 -14.67 -13.58 -7.40
CA VAL A 455 -13.52 -13.63 -6.50
C VAL A 455 -13.95 -14.20 -5.15
N GLU A 456 -13.33 -15.32 -4.77
CA GLU A 456 -13.54 -15.97 -3.47
C GLU A 456 -12.44 -15.61 -2.47
N ARG A 457 -11.21 -15.36 -2.96
CA ARG A 457 -10.04 -15.07 -2.13
C ARG A 457 -9.18 -13.97 -2.73
N THR A 458 -8.60 -13.14 -1.87
CA THR A 458 -7.68 -12.08 -2.27
C THR A 458 -6.34 -12.22 -1.55
N TYR A 459 -5.26 -11.74 -2.18
CA TYR A 459 -3.92 -11.82 -1.62
C TYR A 459 -3.18 -10.48 -1.75
N LEU A 460 -2.57 -10.08 -0.65
CA LEU A 460 -1.63 -8.97 -0.59
C LEU A 460 -0.31 -9.43 0.02
N GLY A 461 0.80 -9.18 -0.67
CA GLY A 461 2.14 -9.44 -0.16
C GLY A 461 2.65 -8.31 0.73
N ARG A 462 3.45 -8.66 1.73
CA ARG A 462 4.20 -7.75 2.59
C ARG A 462 5.68 -8.18 2.59
N ALA A 463 6.53 -7.40 1.91
CA ALA A 463 7.94 -7.74 1.67
C ALA A 463 8.93 -6.97 2.55
N SER A 464 8.47 -6.04 3.40
CA SER A 464 9.30 -5.19 4.25
C SER A 464 8.89 -5.26 5.71
N ASN A 465 9.89 -5.23 6.59
CA ASN A 465 9.68 -5.13 8.04
C ASN A 465 9.35 -3.71 8.49
N LEU A 466 9.59 -2.71 7.64
CA LEU A 466 9.37 -1.31 7.96
C LEU A 466 7.90 -0.92 7.91
N TYR A 467 7.21 -1.39 6.86
CA TYR A 467 5.82 -1.01 6.59
C TYR A 467 4.85 -2.11 7.04
N GLY A 468 3.80 -1.69 7.73
CA GLY A 468 2.67 -2.51 8.08
C GLY A 468 1.45 -2.23 7.21
N LEU A 469 0.32 -2.76 7.63
CA LEU A 469 -0.98 -2.56 6.97
C LEU A 469 -1.65 -1.26 7.40
N MET A 470 -1.36 -0.79 8.62
CA MET A 470 -1.97 0.42 9.20
C MET A 470 -1.04 1.66 9.17
N ASP A 471 0.13 1.59 8.56
CA ASP A 471 0.98 2.76 8.28
C ASP A 471 1.17 3.04 6.79
N ASN A 472 0.52 2.23 5.95
CA ASN A 472 0.49 2.35 4.51
C ASN A 472 -0.96 2.46 4.00
N ASN A 473 -1.36 3.65 3.55
CA ASN A 473 -2.71 3.89 3.03
C ASN A 473 -3.05 3.08 1.76
N ASP A 474 -2.05 2.67 1.00
CA ASP A 474 -2.26 1.86 -0.20
C ASP A 474 -2.76 0.45 0.15
N ALA A 475 -2.47 -0.06 1.36
CA ALA A 475 -2.96 -1.36 1.79
C ALA A 475 -4.49 -1.42 1.79
N PHE A 476 -5.17 -0.47 2.45
CA PHE A 476 -6.64 -0.43 2.41
C PHE A 476 -7.19 0.16 1.10
N ASP A 477 -6.44 1.03 0.40
CA ASP A 477 -6.86 1.60 -0.90
C ASP A 477 -7.00 0.48 -1.94
N TYR A 478 -6.01 -0.41 -2.03
CA TYR A 478 -6.01 -1.52 -3.00
C TYR A 478 -6.71 -2.77 -2.48
N LEU A 479 -6.26 -3.37 -1.38
CA LEU A 479 -6.85 -4.62 -0.86
C LEU A 479 -8.23 -4.37 -0.24
N GLY A 480 -8.34 -3.38 0.65
CA GLY A 480 -9.62 -3.02 1.27
C GLY A 480 -10.65 -2.61 0.22
N GLY A 481 -10.25 -1.78 -0.75
CA GLY A 481 -11.09 -1.38 -1.89
C GLY A 481 -11.51 -2.55 -2.76
N LEU A 482 -10.62 -3.49 -3.05
CA LEU A 482 -10.90 -4.73 -3.77
C LEU A 482 -11.93 -5.58 -3.00
N SER A 483 -11.68 -5.82 -1.71
CA SER A 483 -12.58 -6.58 -0.83
C SER A 483 -14.00 -6.00 -0.82
N MET A 484 -14.11 -4.69 -0.58
CA MET A 484 -15.37 -3.98 -0.58
C MET A 484 -16.07 -4.01 -1.95
N ALA A 485 -15.32 -3.91 -3.06
CA ALA A 485 -15.90 -3.99 -4.40
C ALA A 485 -16.40 -5.40 -4.73
N VAL A 486 -15.71 -6.45 -4.28
CA VAL A 486 -16.18 -7.84 -4.36
C VAL A 486 -17.46 -8.02 -3.56
N GLU A 487 -17.47 -7.60 -2.29
CA GLU A 487 -18.64 -7.65 -1.41
C GLU A 487 -19.87 -6.96 -2.03
N ALA A 488 -19.68 -5.75 -2.58
CA ALA A 488 -20.75 -4.99 -3.21
C ALA A 488 -21.38 -5.67 -4.45
N ILE A 489 -20.63 -6.55 -5.13
CA ILE A 489 -21.08 -7.23 -6.34
C ILE A 489 -21.60 -8.64 -6.04
N SER A 490 -20.87 -9.41 -5.23
CA SER A 490 -21.17 -10.82 -4.91
C SER A 490 -22.16 -10.96 -3.74
N GLY A 491 -22.30 -9.93 -2.90
CA GLY A 491 -23.04 -9.97 -1.64
C GLY A 491 -22.27 -10.59 -0.48
N THR A 492 -21.02 -11.00 -0.67
CA THR A 492 -20.18 -11.63 0.36
C THR A 492 -18.76 -11.09 0.26
N ALA A 493 -18.14 -10.73 1.39
CA ALA A 493 -16.74 -10.37 1.43
C ALA A 493 -15.87 -11.58 1.05
N PRO A 494 -14.78 -11.38 0.28
CA PRO A 494 -13.86 -12.45 -0.03
C PRO A 494 -13.02 -12.83 1.20
N ASP A 495 -12.42 -14.03 1.18
CA ASP A 495 -11.40 -14.43 2.13
C ASP A 495 -10.11 -13.65 1.83
N ASN A 496 -9.84 -12.60 2.63
CA ASN A 496 -8.68 -11.73 2.43
C ASN A 496 -7.46 -12.28 3.16
N ARG A 497 -6.37 -12.52 2.42
CA ARG A 497 -5.13 -13.09 2.93
C ARG A 497 -3.95 -12.13 2.80
N ILE A 498 -3.18 -12.04 3.87
CA ILE A 498 -1.90 -11.36 3.89
C ILE A 498 -0.78 -12.41 3.82
N ILE A 499 0.13 -12.24 2.88
CA ILE A 499 1.33 -13.08 2.77
C ILE A 499 2.51 -12.25 3.26
N ASP A 500 2.90 -12.45 4.53
CA ASP A 500 4.12 -11.86 5.05
C ASP A 500 5.32 -12.69 4.61
N HIS A 501 6.14 -12.12 3.75
CA HIS A 501 7.39 -12.65 3.26
C HIS A 501 8.54 -11.67 3.46
N SER A 502 8.41 -10.79 4.45
CA SER A 502 9.50 -9.91 4.91
C SER A 502 10.71 -10.75 5.38
N ASN A 503 10.46 -11.91 5.94
CA ASN A 503 11.44 -12.99 6.11
C ASN A 503 11.36 -13.97 4.92
N PRO A 504 12.33 -13.92 3.96
CA PRO A 504 12.28 -14.75 2.77
C PRO A 504 12.44 -16.27 3.06
N ASP A 505 12.99 -16.62 4.21
CA ASP A 505 13.21 -18.03 4.59
C ASP A 505 11.95 -18.68 5.15
N ASN A 506 11.04 -17.87 5.72
CA ASN A 506 9.81 -18.35 6.35
C ASN A 506 8.61 -17.44 6.01
N PRO A 507 8.08 -17.46 4.77
CA PRO A 507 6.88 -16.71 4.43
C PRO A 507 5.66 -17.28 5.18
N GLN A 508 4.89 -16.40 5.82
CA GLN A 508 3.67 -16.71 6.55
C GLN A 508 2.43 -16.22 5.79
N MET A 509 1.32 -16.92 5.95
CA MET A 509 0.05 -16.52 5.37
C MET A 509 -1.02 -16.52 6.45
N GLN A 510 -1.64 -15.37 6.67
CA GLN A 510 -2.67 -15.18 7.69
C GLN A 510 -3.89 -14.44 7.14
N GLY A 511 -5.00 -14.51 7.86
CA GLY A 511 -6.20 -13.74 7.56
C GLY A 511 -5.95 -12.24 7.77
N LEU A 512 -6.68 -11.40 7.03
CA LEU A 512 -6.59 -9.94 7.16
C LEU A 512 -6.92 -9.47 8.58
N GLU A 513 -7.91 -10.09 9.23
CA GLU A 513 -8.31 -9.74 10.61
C GLU A 513 -7.17 -9.95 11.59
N SER A 514 -6.58 -11.14 11.59
CA SER A 514 -5.43 -11.46 12.44
C SER A 514 -4.26 -10.51 12.18
N ALA A 515 -3.89 -10.31 10.92
CA ALA A 515 -2.80 -9.41 10.55
C ALA A 515 -3.00 -7.97 11.04
N LEU A 516 -4.21 -7.43 10.89
CA LEU A 516 -4.52 -6.06 11.32
C LEU A 516 -4.52 -5.92 12.85
N LEU A 517 -5.14 -6.87 13.57
CA LEU A 517 -5.26 -6.79 15.02
C LEU A 517 -3.93 -7.10 15.73
N GLN A 518 -3.12 -8.02 15.20
CA GLN A 518 -1.74 -8.22 15.67
C GLN A 518 -0.90 -6.94 15.51
N GLU A 519 -0.97 -6.28 14.36
CA GLU A 519 -0.24 -5.04 14.13
C GLU A 519 -0.76 -3.90 15.02
N LEU A 520 -2.07 -3.78 15.20
CA LEU A 520 -2.69 -2.81 16.09
C LEU A 520 -2.14 -2.96 17.52
N ARG A 521 -2.23 -4.16 18.10
CA ARG A 521 -1.75 -4.47 19.46
C ARG A 521 -0.23 -4.38 19.55
N GLY A 522 0.48 -4.99 18.62
CA GLY A 522 1.93 -5.05 18.64
C GLY A 522 2.59 -3.69 18.47
N ARG A 523 2.01 -2.81 17.69
CA ARG A 523 2.62 -1.54 17.31
C ARG A 523 1.85 -0.34 17.84
N TYR A 524 0.64 -0.07 17.38
CA TYR A 524 -0.02 1.24 17.59
C TYR A 524 -0.60 1.44 19.00
N LEU A 525 -0.93 0.38 19.69
CA LEU A 525 -1.33 0.43 21.11
C LEU A 525 -0.14 0.20 22.06
N ASN A 526 1.05 -0.08 21.54
CA ASN A 526 2.23 -0.42 22.31
C ASN A 526 2.93 0.82 22.88
N PRO A 527 3.11 0.93 24.23
CA PRO A 527 3.76 2.08 24.83
C PRO A 527 5.21 2.29 24.37
N ALA A 528 5.90 1.25 23.94
CA ALA A 528 7.25 1.37 23.42
C ALA A 528 7.29 2.08 22.05
N TRP A 529 6.30 1.81 21.16
CA TRP A 529 6.15 2.52 19.90
C TRP A 529 5.75 3.98 20.12
N LEU A 530 4.77 4.23 21.01
CA LEU A 530 4.30 5.56 21.36
C LEU A 530 5.45 6.44 21.87
N LYS A 531 6.26 5.95 22.81
CA LYS A 531 7.45 6.65 23.31
C LYS A 531 8.41 7.01 22.20
N GLY A 532 8.74 6.05 21.33
CA GLY A 532 9.61 6.28 20.18
C GLY A 532 9.08 7.38 19.26
N GLN A 533 7.77 7.43 18.99
CA GLN A 533 7.17 8.50 18.18
C GLN A 533 7.21 9.86 18.91
N MET A 534 6.97 9.90 20.21
CA MET A 534 6.97 11.15 21.00
C MET A 534 8.33 11.86 20.95
N GLU A 535 9.46 11.15 20.86
CA GLU A 535 10.81 11.71 20.72
C GLU A 535 10.97 12.56 19.47
N HIS A 536 10.15 12.36 18.43
CA HIS A 536 10.17 13.08 17.16
C HIS A 536 9.16 14.25 17.10
N GLY A 537 8.56 14.65 18.21
CA GLY A 537 7.71 15.82 18.30
C GLY A 537 6.55 15.80 17.29
N TYR A 538 6.43 16.85 16.46
CA TYR A 538 5.34 16.97 15.49
C TYR A 538 5.35 15.82 14.43
N ALA A 539 6.52 15.37 14.00
CA ALA A 539 6.61 14.30 13.00
C ALA A 539 6.07 12.97 13.57
N GLY A 540 6.40 12.64 14.82
CA GLY A 540 5.86 11.48 15.50
C GLY A 540 4.36 11.59 15.77
N ALA A 541 3.88 12.74 16.25
CA ALA A 541 2.44 12.99 16.41
C ALA A 541 1.68 12.81 15.09
N ARG A 542 2.26 13.30 13.98
CA ARG A 542 1.68 13.12 12.64
C ARG A 542 1.61 11.63 12.25
N THR A 543 2.60 10.83 12.59
CA THR A 543 2.57 9.37 12.37
C THR A 543 1.41 8.73 13.14
N MET A 544 1.19 9.12 14.38
CA MET A 544 0.06 8.65 15.20
C MET A 544 -1.31 9.05 14.61
N GLY A 545 -1.46 10.31 14.17
CA GLY A 545 -2.76 10.87 13.74
C GLY A 545 -3.04 10.75 12.24
N SER A 546 -2.13 11.27 11.41
CA SER A 546 -2.37 11.37 9.95
C SER A 546 -1.92 10.14 9.18
N LYS A 547 -1.31 9.15 9.84
CA LYS A 547 -1.12 7.82 9.30
C LYS A 547 -1.99 6.84 10.05
N PHE A 548 -1.56 6.32 11.19
CA PHE A 548 -2.28 5.26 11.90
C PHE A 548 -3.80 5.53 12.04
N MET A 549 -4.21 6.64 12.64
CA MET A 549 -5.64 6.92 12.87
C MET A 549 -6.46 7.06 11.56
N GLU A 550 -5.90 7.71 10.54
CA GLU A 550 -6.54 7.82 9.22
C GLU A 550 -6.64 6.47 8.51
N TYR A 551 -5.65 5.58 8.69
CA TYR A 551 -5.62 4.29 8.01
C TYR A 551 -6.46 3.25 8.77
N LEU A 552 -6.52 3.32 10.09
CA LEU A 552 -7.51 2.61 10.89
C LEU A 552 -8.93 2.92 10.40
N TRP A 553 -9.24 4.21 10.21
CA TRP A 553 -10.50 4.65 9.61
C TRP A 553 -10.68 4.10 8.18
N GLY A 554 -9.64 4.08 7.38
CA GLY A 554 -9.65 3.48 6.04
C GLY A 554 -10.05 2.00 6.05
N TRP A 555 -9.45 1.22 6.97
CA TRP A 555 -9.80 -0.18 7.18
C TRP A 555 -11.22 -0.36 7.72
N GLN A 556 -11.66 0.50 8.65
CA GLN A 556 -13.04 0.51 9.15
C GLN A 556 -14.04 0.66 8.01
N VAL A 557 -13.80 1.56 7.08
CA VAL A 557 -14.71 1.82 5.95
C VAL A 557 -14.72 0.66 4.96
N THR A 558 -13.56 0.05 4.70
CA THR A 558 -13.44 -1.02 3.70
C THR A 558 -13.82 -2.39 4.25
N ASN A 559 -13.46 -2.70 5.49
CA ASN A 559 -13.66 -3.99 6.15
C ASN A 559 -14.24 -3.79 7.56
N PRO A 560 -15.49 -3.29 7.70
CA PRO A 560 -16.06 -2.86 8.97
C PRO A 560 -16.22 -4.00 9.99
N GLN A 561 -16.25 -5.23 9.54
CA GLN A 561 -16.35 -6.40 10.41
C GLN A 561 -15.07 -6.71 11.21
N ILE A 562 -13.94 -6.08 10.84
CA ILE A 562 -12.64 -6.29 11.52
C ILE A 562 -12.40 -5.26 12.62
N ILE A 563 -12.84 -4.02 12.39
CA ILE A 563 -12.62 -2.91 13.33
C ILE A 563 -13.89 -2.76 14.17
N ASP A 564 -13.99 -3.53 15.21
CA ASP A 564 -15.13 -3.54 16.13
C ASP A 564 -15.08 -2.38 17.16
N ASP A 565 -16.13 -2.22 17.95
CA ASP A 565 -16.28 -1.17 18.95
C ASP A 565 -15.12 -1.14 19.95
N TRP A 566 -14.61 -2.32 20.39
CA TRP A 566 -13.49 -2.42 21.31
C TRP A 566 -12.21 -1.76 20.77
N VAL A 567 -11.99 -1.80 19.46
CA VAL A 567 -10.82 -1.15 18.84
C VAL A 567 -10.85 0.35 19.06
N TRP A 568 -12.01 0.97 18.85
CA TRP A 568 -12.18 2.40 19.08
C TRP A 568 -12.12 2.78 20.56
N GLU A 569 -12.69 1.95 21.44
CA GLU A 569 -12.60 2.15 22.91
C GLU A 569 -11.14 2.08 23.38
N GLU A 570 -10.37 1.10 22.88
CA GLU A 570 -8.97 0.95 23.26
C GLU A 570 -8.11 2.08 22.66
N VAL A 571 -8.34 2.47 21.41
CA VAL A 571 -7.67 3.62 20.78
C VAL A 571 -7.98 4.92 21.54
N LYS A 572 -9.24 5.15 21.93
CA LYS A 572 -9.61 6.28 22.80
C LYS A 572 -8.84 6.23 24.12
N SER A 573 -8.86 5.09 24.78
CA SER A 573 -8.18 4.88 26.07
C SER A 573 -6.68 5.19 26.00
N VAL A 574 -6.00 4.70 24.96
CA VAL A 574 -4.55 4.93 24.76
C VAL A 574 -4.25 6.38 24.38
N TYR A 575 -4.94 6.92 23.37
CA TYR A 575 -4.55 8.20 22.74
C TYR A 575 -5.21 9.44 23.35
N MET A 576 -6.39 9.29 23.98
CA MET A 576 -7.13 10.41 24.55
C MET A 576 -7.12 10.41 26.08
N ASP A 577 -7.15 9.22 26.70
CA ASP A 577 -7.22 9.06 28.16
C ASP A 577 -5.85 8.71 28.78
N ASP A 578 -4.78 8.61 27.96
CA ASP A 578 -3.39 8.31 28.39
C ASP A 578 -3.24 7.04 29.23
N LYS A 579 -3.88 5.94 28.80
CA LYS A 579 -3.91 4.64 29.48
C LYS A 579 -2.55 4.17 30.00
N HIS A 580 -1.48 4.49 29.31
CA HIS A 580 -0.12 4.06 29.65
C HIS A 580 0.67 5.06 30.52
N ASP A 581 0.04 6.17 30.95
CA ASP A 581 0.66 7.22 31.76
C ASP A 581 1.95 7.78 31.14
N LEU A 582 1.89 8.04 29.81
CA LEU A 582 2.98 8.58 29.02
C LEU A 582 2.95 10.11 28.88
N GLN A 583 1.91 10.76 29.39
CA GLN A 583 1.59 12.17 29.14
C GLN A 583 1.31 12.42 27.64
N LEU A 584 0.70 11.45 26.99
CA LEU A 584 0.42 11.47 25.56
C LEU A 584 -0.62 12.52 25.18
N ASP A 585 -1.62 12.72 26.02
CA ASP A 585 -2.65 13.75 25.87
C ASP A 585 -2.06 15.16 25.95
N GLU A 586 -1.14 15.43 26.90
CA GLU A 586 -0.38 16.68 27.02
C GLU A 586 0.55 16.86 25.79
N PHE A 587 1.27 15.81 25.41
CA PHE A 587 2.11 15.82 24.22
C PHE A 587 1.34 16.20 22.96
N LEU A 588 0.19 15.59 22.73
CA LEU A 588 -0.66 15.86 21.57
C LEU A 588 -1.37 17.23 21.65
N ALA A 589 -1.55 17.81 22.84
CA ALA A 589 -2.20 19.10 23.02
C ALA A 589 -1.30 20.31 22.76
N GLU A 590 0.01 20.12 22.63
CA GLU A 590 0.99 21.19 22.55
C GLU A 590 1.31 21.65 21.13
N GLY A 591 1.31 22.95 20.88
CA GLY A 591 1.73 23.58 19.61
C GLY A 591 0.98 23.04 18.38
N ASN A 592 1.71 22.74 17.32
CA ASN A 592 1.12 22.21 16.07
C ASN A 592 0.56 20.78 16.21
N ARG A 593 0.96 20.04 17.24
CA ARG A 593 0.43 18.70 17.54
C ARG A 593 -1.04 18.73 17.91
N ALA A 594 -1.52 19.86 18.45
CA ALA A 594 -2.93 20.07 18.77
C ALA A 594 -3.87 19.92 17.54
N HIS A 595 -3.38 20.22 16.33
CA HIS A 595 -4.15 19.98 15.10
C HIS A 595 -4.25 18.50 14.76
N VAL A 596 -3.20 17.72 15.04
CA VAL A 596 -3.23 16.26 14.90
C VAL A 596 -4.27 15.67 15.85
N ARG A 597 -4.23 16.04 17.16
CA ARG A 597 -5.22 15.61 18.14
C ARG A 597 -6.64 15.99 17.73
N THR A 598 -6.84 17.22 17.22
CA THR A 598 -8.16 17.66 16.73
C THR A 598 -8.66 16.77 15.58
N ASN A 599 -7.77 16.34 14.67
CA ASN A 599 -8.14 15.43 13.60
C ASN A 599 -8.49 14.03 14.12
N MET A 600 -7.73 13.49 15.07
CA MET A 600 -8.03 12.20 15.70
C MET A 600 -9.41 12.21 16.36
N LEU A 601 -9.73 13.27 17.13
CA LEU A 601 -11.05 13.48 17.72
C LEU A 601 -12.15 13.58 16.65
N ALA A 602 -11.87 14.20 15.51
CA ALA A 602 -12.83 14.29 14.40
C ALA A 602 -13.12 12.92 13.78
N ILE A 603 -12.09 12.09 13.56
CA ILE A 603 -12.25 10.75 13.02
C ILE A 603 -13.09 9.87 13.95
N MET A 604 -12.83 9.91 15.27
CA MET A 604 -13.62 9.18 16.26
C MET A 604 -15.09 9.60 16.24
N ASN A 605 -15.37 10.92 16.20
CA ASN A 605 -16.75 11.42 16.07
C ASN A 605 -17.39 11.04 14.73
N VAL A 606 -16.62 10.95 13.64
CA VAL A 606 -17.10 10.47 12.32
C VAL A 606 -17.43 8.98 12.39
N ALA A 607 -16.64 8.17 13.08
CA ALA A 607 -16.92 6.74 13.25
C ALA A 607 -18.25 6.53 13.98
N ILE A 608 -18.54 7.33 15.02
CA ILE A 608 -19.81 7.32 15.73
C ILE A 608 -20.96 7.83 14.84
N ASP A 609 -20.80 9.01 14.22
CA ASP A 609 -21.85 9.64 13.39
C ASP A 609 -22.28 8.76 12.22
N LYS A 610 -21.36 8.00 11.64
CA LYS A 610 -21.63 7.06 10.54
C LYS A 610 -22.06 5.66 11.00
N GLY A 611 -22.17 5.40 12.31
CA GLY A 611 -22.63 4.12 12.87
C GLY A 611 -21.62 2.98 12.77
N PHE A 612 -20.32 3.29 12.67
CA PHE A 612 -19.24 2.32 12.72
C PHE A 612 -18.76 2.00 14.13
N TRP A 613 -19.09 2.85 15.10
CA TRP A 613 -18.77 2.68 16.49
C TRP A 613 -20.01 2.97 17.35
N ASP A 614 -20.53 1.97 18.06
CA ASP A 614 -21.65 2.11 19.02
C ASP A 614 -21.11 2.54 20.40
N ALA A 615 -20.53 3.72 20.44
CA ALA A 615 -19.96 4.29 21.65
C ALA A 615 -21.06 4.60 22.70
N SER A 616 -20.71 4.46 23.98
CA SER A 616 -21.59 4.87 25.07
C SER A 616 -21.98 6.36 24.98
N ARG A 617 -23.17 6.73 25.50
CA ARG A 617 -23.59 8.14 25.52
C ARG A 617 -22.59 9.05 26.23
N THR A 618 -21.89 8.53 27.25
CA THR A 618 -20.83 9.26 27.94
C THR A 618 -19.66 9.51 27.03
N THR A 619 -19.17 8.49 26.34
CA THR A 619 -18.08 8.58 25.36
C THR A 619 -18.42 9.55 24.23
N GLN A 620 -19.64 9.46 23.66
CA GLN A 620 -20.11 10.38 22.62
C GLN A 620 -20.07 11.85 23.08
N HIS A 621 -20.60 12.14 24.28
CA HIS A 621 -20.59 13.47 24.85
C HIS A 621 -19.17 13.99 25.11
N GLU A 622 -18.29 13.16 25.68
CA GLU A 622 -16.89 13.52 25.95
C GLU A 622 -16.14 13.86 24.66
N LEU A 623 -16.17 12.99 23.67
CA LEU A 623 -15.48 13.18 22.40
C LEU A 623 -16.01 14.39 21.63
N ALA A 624 -17.33 14.59 21.59
CA ALA A 624 -17.94 15.76 20.97
C ALA A 624 -17.51 17.07 21.65
N LYS A 625 -17.49 17.07 22.99
CA LYS A 625 -17.07 18.22 23.78
C LYS A 625 -15.58 18.55 23.59
N GLU A 626 -14.71 17.52 23.58
CA GLU A 626 -13.28 17.71 23.35
C GLU A 626 -12.99 18.19 21.93
N LEU A 627 -13.66 17.64 20.89
CA LEU A 627 -13.55 18.13 19.52
C LEU A 627 -13.98 19.59 19.40
N ALA A 628 -15.13 19.94 19.98
CA ALA A 628 -15.63 21.33 19.95
C ALA A 628 -14.67 22.30 20.64
N LYS A 629 -14.15 21.98 21.83
CA LYS A 629 -13.14 22.78 22.53
C LYS A 629 -11.85 22.92 21.72
N ALA A 630 -11.36 21.82 21.12
CA ALA A 630 -10.15 21.82 20.30
C ALA A 630 -10.30 22.74 19.09
N VAL A 631 -11.43 22.65 18.36
CA VAL A 631 -11.72 23.53 17.21
C VAL A 631 -11.87 25.00 17.63
N VAL A 632 -12.55 25.29 18.73
CA VAL A 632 -12.72 26.66 19.22
C VAL A 632 -11.36 27.25 19.61
N LYS A 633 -10.51 26.49 20.29
CA LYS A 633 -9.19 26.93 20.76
C LYS A 633 -8.17 27.04 19.61
N ASN A 634 -8.01 25.97 18.84
CA ASN A 634 -6.89 25.81 17.91
C ASN A 634 -7.29 26.07 16.45
N GLY A 635 -8.58 26.11 16.11
CA GLY A 635 -9.08 26.14 14.73
C GLY A 635 -9.18 24.76 14.10
N LEU A 636 -9.51 24.76 12.79
CA LEU A 636 -9.65 23.54 12.02
C LEU A 636 -8.28 23.07 11.49
N PRO A 637 -7.92 21.77 11.60
CA PRO A 637 -6.66 21.26 11.08
C PRO A 637 -6.59 21.18 9.54
N GLY A 638 -7.71 21.36 8.84
CA GLY A 638 -7.76 21.39 7.38
C GLY A 638 -7.81 19.99 6.73
N SER A 639 -8.07 18.93 7.49
CA SER A 639 -8.31 17.57 6.97
C SER A 639 -9.68 17.45 6.31
N GLY A 640 -9.90 16.32 5.61
CA GLY A 640 -11.19 15.99 5.01
C GLY A 640 -12.34 15.87 6.02
N HIS A 641 -12.03 15.40 7.24
CA HIS A 641 -12.98 15.21 8.35
C HIS A 641 -13.33 16.50 9.07
N THR A 642 -12.53 17.55 8.93
CA THR A 642 -12.70 18.83 9.65
C THR A 642 -13.00 20.02 8.72
N ARG A 643 -13.60 19.78 7.56
CA ARG A 643 -14.07 20.87 6.71
C ARG A 643 -15.20 21.62 7.40
N PRO A 644 -15.29 22.97 7.27
CA PRO A 644 -16.29 23.77 7.98
C PRO A 644 -17.75 23.33 7.81
N LYS A 645 -18.07 22.67 6.70
CA LYS A 645 -19.42 22.15 6.38
C LYS A 645 -19.55 20.64 6.53
N HIS A 646 -18.63 20.01 7.23
CA HIS A 646 -18.69 18.55 7.42
C HIS A 646 -19.87 18.17 8.33
N PRO A 647 -20.68 17.15 7.98
CA PRO A 647 -21.88 16.75 8.76
C PRO A 647 -21.58 16.40 10.22
N VAL A 648 -20.39 15.88 10.53
CA VAL A 648 -19.98 15.54 11.90
C VAL A 648 -20.16 16.70 12.88
N PHE A 649 -20.07 17.95 12.44
CA PHE A 649 -20.28 19.10 13.33
C PHE A 649 -21.73 19.28 13.75
N ASP A 650 -22.70 18.79 12.98
CA ASP A 650 -24.09 18.77 13.41
C ASP A 650 -24.31 17.69 14.49
N HIS A 651 -23.71 16.52 14.32
CA HIS A 651 -23.65 15.49 15.36
C HIS A 651 -23.00 16.04 16.65
N VAL A 652 -21.83 16.65 16.55
CA VAL A 652 -21.12 17.25 17.71
C VAL A 652 -21.96 18.30 18.42
N LYS A 653 -22.61 19.19 17.69
CA LYS A 653 -23.47 20.23 18.30
C LYS A 653 -24.67 19.66 19.05
N ALA A 654 -25.22 18.54 18.59
CA ALA A 654 -26.31 17.85 19.27
C ALA A 654 -25.91 17.25 20.62
N GLN A 655 -24.62 17.00 20.85
CA GLN A 655 -24.09 16.38 22.08
C GLN A 655 -23.57 17.39 23.11
N ILE A 656 -23.44 18.69 22.77
CA ILE A 656 -22.80 19.69 23.65
C ILE A 656 -23.77 20.80 24.07
N GLY A 657 -23.41 21.56 25.11
CA GLY A 657 -24.23 22.69 25.55
C GLY A 657 -24.21 23.89 24.63
N ASP A 658 -25.29 24.68 24.64
CA ASP A 658 -25.56 25.80 23.73
C ASP A 658 -24.42 26.82 23.57
N ASP A 659 -23.72 27.15 24.68
CA ASP A 659 -22.65 28.14 24.69
C ASP A 659 -21.46 27.65 23.84
N LEU A 660 -21.06 26.39 24.01
CA LEU A 660 -19.96 25.79 23.24
C LEU A 660 -20.39 25.56 21.79
N ALA A 661 -21.65 25.18 21.55
CA ALA A 661 -22.19 25.02 20.20
C ALA A 661 -22.18 26.35 19.42
N ARG A 662 -22.54 27.46 20.07
CA ARG A 662 -22.46 28.81 19.44
C ARG A 662 -21.01 29.23 19.14
N ALA A 663 -20.07 28.96 20.06
CA ALA A 663 -18.66 29.26 19.86
C ALA A 663 -18.08 28.42 18.69
N LEU A 664 -18.44 27.14 18.60
CA LEU A 664 -18.06 26.25 17.49
C LEU A 664 -18.62 26.78 16.16
N ASP A 665 -19.92 27.11 16.09
CA ASP A 665 -20.53 27.65 14.87
C ASP A 665 -19.87 28.95 14.40
N GLN A 666 -19.52 29.84 15.33
CA GLN A 666 -18.79 31.06 14.98
C GLN A 666 -17.43 30.72 14.34
N ARG A 667 -16.72 29.74 14.89
CA ARG A 667 -15.41 29.31 14.37
C ARG A 667 -15.53 28.66 12.98
N LEU A 668 -16.53 27.79 12.80
CA LEU A 668 -16.81 27.14 11.52
C LEU A 668 -17.19 28.16 10.42
N ARG A 669 -18.02 29.15 10.75
CA ARG A 669 -18.38 30.25 9.81
C ARG A 669 -17.17 31.09 9.45
N ALA A 670 -16.32 31.45 10.39
CA ALA A 670 -15.10 32.20 10.15
C ALA A 670 -14.15 31.44 9.21
N ALA A 671 -13.99 30.14 9.41
CA ALA A 671 -13.19 29.30 8.53
C ALA A 671 -13.82 29.09 7.14
N GLY A 672 -15.16 28.98 7.05
CA GLY A 672 -15.88 28.80 5.79
C GLY A 672 -16.01 30.06 4.94
N GLY A 673 -15.87 31.26 5.55
CA GLY A 673 -15.89 32.56 4.88
C GLY A 673 -14.53 33.08 4.45
N ALA A 674 -13.45 32.47 4.89
CA ALA A 674 -12.09 32.78 4.45
C ALA A 674 -11.86 32.16 3.07
N GLN A 675 -12.30 32.82 1.99
CA GLN A 675 -11.68 32.58 0.68
C GLN A 675 -10.21 32.97 0.78
N PRO A 676 -9.27 32.18 0.19
CA PRO A 676 -7.90 32.63 0.06
C PRO A 676 -7.90 33.96 -0.70
N GLN A 677 -7.68 35.08 -0.02
CA GLN A 677 -7.35 36.33 -0.68
C GLN A 677 -5.96 36.14 -1.28
N GLY A 678 -5.90 36.04 -2.60
CA GLY A 678 -4.64 36.04 -3.32
C GLY A 678 -4.44 34.84 -4.24
N ALA A 679 -5.29 34.72 -5.24
CA ALA A 679 -4.93 34.15 -6.53
C ALA A 679 -5.94 34.66 -7.57
N GLU A 680 -5.87 35.97 -7.88
CA GLU A 680 -6.21 36.45 -9.21
C GLU A 680 -5.08 36.07 -10.16
N GLY A 681 -4.91 34.78 -10.37
CA GLY A 681 -4.21 34.14 -11.44
C GLY A 681 -5.05 32.94 -11.78
N GLY A 682 -5.78 32.99 -12.89
CA GLY A 682 -6.72 31.98 -13.28
C GLY A 682 -6.08 30.57 -13.20
N VAL A 683 -6.55 29.79 -12.25
CA VAL A 683 -6.34 28.34 -12.30
C VAL A 683 -7.22 27.86 -13.45
N THR A 684 -6.63 27.77 -14.62
CA THR A 684 -7.20 27.04 -15.75
C THR A 684 -7.57 25.65 -15.24
N SER A 685 -8.78 25.22 -15.46
CA SER A 685 -9.21 23.88 -15.04
C SER A 685 -8.31 22.84 -15.69
N VAL A 686 -8.10 21.70 -15.03
CA VAL A 686 -7.32 20.56 -15.59
C VAL A 686 -7.88 20.14 -16.96
N THR A 687 -9.15 20.43 -17.24
CA THR A 687 -9.82 20.21 -18.52
C THR A 687 -9.30 21.14 -19.61
N GLU A 688 -9.07 22.43 -19.31
CA GLU A 688 -8.52 23.41 -20.27
C GLU A 688 -7.05 23.14 -20.58
N VAL A 689 -6.26 22.67 -19.60
CA VAL A 689 -4.88 22.24 -19.83
C VAL A 689 -4.84 20.98 -20.71
N ARG A 690 -5.80 20.07 -20.58
CA ARG A 690 -5.92 18.89 -21.46
C ARG A 690 -6.31 19.27 -22.89
N GLN A 691 -7.22 20.24 -23.07
CA GLN A 691 -7.58 20.71 -24.41
C GLN A 691 -6.42 21.41 -25.10
N ALA A 692 -5.69 22.29 -24.40
CA ALA A 692 -4.49 22.93 -24.95
C ALA A 692 -3.37 21.92 -25.28
N ALA A 693 -3.20 20.86 -24.48
CA ALA A 693 -2.22 19.81 -24.76
C ALA A 693 -2.64 18.89 -25.92
N THR A 694 -3.94 18.74 -26.18
CA THR A 694 -4.45 17.94 -27.31
C THR A 694 -4.37 18.71 -28.63
N GLU A 695 -4.48 20.04 -28.60
CA GLU A 695 -4.28 20.90 -29.78
C GLU A 695 -2.80 21.10 -30.16
N GLN A 696 -1.86 20.80 -29.24
CA GLN A 696 -0.41 20.89 -29.45
C GLN A 696 0.28 19.52 -29.43
N ALA A 697 -0.37 18.44 -29.83
CA ALA A 697 0.27 17.14 -29.95
C ALA A 697 1.47 17.22 -30.91
N PRO A 698 2.69 16.81 -30.51
CA PRO A 698 3.85 16.92 -31.38
C PRO A 698 3.68 16.00 -32.60
N ARG A 699 3.84 16.57 -33.77
CA ARG A 699 3.98 15.82 -35.02
C ARG A 699 5.09 14.78 -34.89
N SER A 700 4.94 13.63 -35.54
CA SER A 700 5.89 12.54 -35.44
C SER A 700 7.31 12.97 -35.80
N VAL A 701 8.33 12.39 -35.22
CA VAL A 701 9.76 12.64 -35.49
C VAL A 701 10.09 12.51 -36.98
N ALA A 702 9.30 11.72 -37.75
CA ALA A 702 9.42 11.54 -39.15
C ALA A 702 8.94 12.75 -39.99
N GLU A 703 8.03 13.57 -39.49
CA GLU A 703 7.58 14.83 -40.13
C GLU A 703 8.53 15.99 -39.87
N ALA A 704 9.11 16.07 -38.67
CA ALA A 704 10.11 17.09 -38.31
C ALA A 704 11.42 16.94 -39.12
N ALA A 705 11.82 15.71 -39.46
CA ALA A 705 13.01 15.47 -40.28
C ALA A 705 12.85 15.79 -41.78
N ARG A 706 11.62 15.98 -42.28
CA ARG A 706 11.36 16.39 -43.66
C ARG A 706 11.32 17.89 -43.87
N GLU A 707 11.09 18.69 -42.85
CA GLU A 707 11.09 20.17 -42.94
C GLU A 707 12.50 20.79 -42.80
N GLU A 708 13.47 20.10 -42.19
CA GLU A 708 14.86 20.62 -42.09
C GLU A 708 15.68 20.64 -43.41
N SER A 709 15.20 20.02 -44.46
CA SER A 709 15.92 19.96 -45.74
C SER A 709 15.55 21.03 -46.78
N GLY A 710 14.73 22.03 -46.40
CA GLY A 710 14.16 23.02 -47.34
C GLY A 710 14.24 24.50 -46.93
N ALA A 711 15.23 24.94 -46.18
CA ALA A 711 15.32 26.33 -45.74
C ALA A 711 16.09 27.25 -46.72
N SER A 712 15.39 28.23 -47.30
CA SER A 712 15.92 29.33 -48.09
C SER A 712 16.71 30.38 -47.27
N PRO A 713 17.68 31.10 -47.89
CA PRO A 713 18.60 32.03 -47.21
C PRO A 713 18.00 33.27 -46.53
N GLU A 714 16.75 33.58 -46.76
CA GLU A 714 16.10 34.78 -46.19
C GLU A 714 15.71 34.69 -44.69
N ARG A 715 15.63 33.49 -44.09
CA ARG A 715 15.34 33.30 -42.67
C ARG A 715 16.51 33.50 -41.76
N GLN A 716 17.75 33.40 -42.23
CA GLN A 716 18.96 33.60 -41.41
C GLN A 716 19.18 35.07 -41.02
N GLY A 717 18.72 36.02 -41.85
CA GLY A 717 18.80 37.46 -41.56
C GLY A 717 17.84 37.92 -40.47
N GLN A 718 16.68 37.30 -40.34
CA GLN A 718 15.68 37.69 -39.29
C GLN A 718 16.04 37.13 -37.92
N GLN A 719 16.59 35.96 -37.85
CA GLN A 719 17.05 35.37 -36.56
C GLN A 719 18.25 36.11 -35.96
N GLN A 720 19.17 36.64 -36.79
CA GLN A 720 20.29 37.43 -36.29
C GLN A 720 19.86 38.83 -35.80
N ALA A 721 18.81 39.42 -36.38
CA ALA A 721 18.27 40.70 -35.92
C ALA A 721 17.49 40.57 -34.59
N GLU A 722 16.85 39.42 -34.36
CA GLU A 722 16.12 39.13 -33.11
C GLU A 722 17.07 38.83 -31.96
N GLN A 723 18.13 38.09 -32.18
CA GLN A 723 19.20 37.84 -31.20
C GLN A 723 19.99 39.11 -30.80
N GLN A 724 20.12 40.09 -31.72
CA GLN A 724 20.74 41.36 -31.38
C GLN A 724 19.83 42.23 -30.52
N ARG A 725 18.52 42.19 -30.68
CA ARG A 725 17.54 42.88 -29.83
C ARG A 725 17.48 42.31 -28.43
N GLU A 726 17.53 41.00 -28.31
CA GLU A 726 17.57 40.32 -26.99
C GLU A 726 18.85 40.66 -26.21
N ARG A 727 20.03 40.70 -26.82
CA ARG A 727 21.27 41.10 -26.17
C ARG A 727 21.29 42.57 -25.74
N GLN A 728 20.61 43.48 -26.43
CA GLN A 728 20.47 44.85 -26.03
C GLN A 728 19.47 45.06 -24.87
N GLN A 729 18.46 44.22 -24.74
CA GLN A 729 17.55 44.21 -23.60
C GLN A 729 18.19 43.57 -22.34
N GLU A 730 19.07 42.60 -22.46
CA GLU A 730 19.83 42.04 -21.37
C GLU A 730 20.82 43.00 -20.76
N GLN A 731 21.50 43.83 -21.60
CA GLN A 731 22.45 44.84 -21.11
C GLN A 731 21.76 46.03 -20.37
N GLN A 732 20.49 46.30 -20.59
CA GLN A 732 19.72 47.29 -19.82
C GLN A 732 19.15 46.74 -18.50
N ARG A 733 19.11 45.43 -18.30
CA ARG A 733 18.66 44.82 -17.06
C ARG A 733 19.69 44.74 -15.93
N ASP A 734 20.97 44.85 -16.24
CA ASP A 734 22.06 44.65 -15.26
C ASP A 734 22.36 45.86 -14.37
N SER A 735 21.62 46.99 -14.47
CA SER A 735 21.90 48.16 -13.65
C SER A 735 21.08 48.32 -12.36
N HIS A 736 20.25 47.31 -11.99
CA HIS A 736 19.45 47.33 -10.77
C HIS A 736 19.52 46.01 -9.96
N LEU A 737 20.70 45.64 -9.48
CA LEU A 737 20.85 44.49 -8.59
C LEU A 737 21.60 44.92 -7.30
N PRO A 738 20.88 45.07 -6.15
CA PRO A 738 21.34 44.31 -4.97
C PRO A 738 20.22 43.69 -4.07
N TRP A 739 18.95 43.95 -4.29
CA TRP A 739 17.92 43.43 -3.37
C TRP A 739 17.33 42.07 -3.75
N PHE A 740 17.51 41.59 -4.98
CA PHE A 740 16.99 40.34 -5.49
C PHE A 740 17.70 39.09 -4.91
N LEU A 741 18.94 39.21 -4.47
CA LEU A 741 19.72 38.10 -3.86
C LEU A 741 19.20 37.69 -2.48
N TRP A 742 18.55 38.61 -1.74
CA TRP A 742 17.94 38.31 -0.44
C TRP A 742 16.56 37.67 -0.58
N ALA A 743 15.80 38.00 -1.63
CA ALA A 743 14.50 37.41 -1.91
C ALA A 743 14.60 35.97 -2.44
N THR A 744 15.64 35.65 -3.22
CA THR A 744 15.86 34.30 -3.76
C THR A 744 16.40 33.33 -2.70
N GLY A 745 17.23 33.78 -1.75
CA GLY A 745 17.70 33.00 -0.61
C GLY A 745 16.53 32.62 0.34
N GLY A 746 15.64 33.57 0.62
CA GLY A 746 14.42 33.33 1.40
C GLY A 746 13.42 32.41 0.71
N LEU A 747 13.28 32.52 -0.61
CA LEU A 747 12.39 31.67 -1.40
C LEU A 747 12.94 30.23 -1.54
N ALA A 748 14.26 30.07 -1.62
CA ALA A 748 14.90 28.75 -1.64
C ALA A 748 14.75 28.02 -0.29
N LEU A 749 14.85 28.75 0.83
CA LEU A 749 14.55 28.20 2.16
C LEU A 749 13.08 27.85 2.38
N LEU A 750 12.17 28.66 1.83
CA LEU A 750 10.72 28.38 1.85
C LEU A 750 10.34 27.23 0.90
N LEU A 751 11.03 27.10 -0.23
CA LEU A 751 10.84 25.97 -1.15
C LEU A 751 11.47 24.67 -0.62
N LEU A 752 12.56 24.73 0.13
CA LEU A 752 13.11 23.60 0.86
C LEU A 752 12.21 23.18 2.03
N ALA A 753 11.68 24.13 2.79
CA ALA A 753 10.70 23.87 3.84
C ALA A 753 9.34 23.42 3.26
N GLY A 754 8.90 24.00 2.15
CA GLY A 754 7.71 23.63 1.41
C GLY A 754 7.87 22.32 0.63
N GLY A 755 9.05 22.00 0.16
CA GLY A 755 9.40 20.72 -0.46
C GLY A 755 9.44 19.58 0.56
N LEU A 756 9.99 19.83 1.74
CA LEU A 756 9.91 18.92 2.89
C LEU A 756 8.47 18.77 3.38
N TYR A 757 7.69 19.84 3.39
CA TYR A 757 6.27 19.83 3.79
C TYR A 757 5.38 19.13 2.74
N ASN A 758 5.61 19.35 1.45
CA ASN A 758 4.87 18.67 0.37
C ASN A 758 5.41 17.27 0.07
N GLY A 759 6.69 17.00 0.27
CA GLY A 759 7.26 15.67 0.19
C GLY A 759 6.71 14.75 1.28
N MET A 760 6.54 15.30 2.50
CA MET A 760 5.86 14.61 3.60
C MET A 760 4.34 14.45 3.39
N ARG A 761 3.72 15.30 2.56
CA ARG A 761 2.27 15.25 2.25
C ARG A 761 1.97 14.42 1.00
N SER A 762 2.91 14.30 0.07
CA SER A 762 2.79 13.46 -1.13
C SER A 762 3.39 12.06 -0.94
N GLY A 763 4.34 11.88 -0.02
CA GLY A 763 4.86 10.56 0.36
C GLY A 763 3.83 9.65 1.03
N GLY A 764 2.68 10.20 1.46
CA GLY A 764 1.52 9.44 1.91
C GLY A 764 0.54 9.03 0.81
N ASN A 765 0.78 9.40 -0.45
CA ASN A 765 -0.20 9.18 -1.52
C ASN A 765 0.31 8.35 -2.70
N HIS A 766 1.52 7.79 -2.65
CA HIS A 766 2.07 7.10 -3.81
C HIS A 766 3.07 6.00 -3.41
N VAL A 767 2.62 4.93 -2.81
CA VAL A 767 3.23 3.60 -2.90
C VAL A 767 2.15 2.56 -3.06
#